data_91745bd4685476a8259420fb08717064
#
_entry.id   91745bd4685476a8259420fb08717064
#
_cell.length_a   1.000
_cell.length_b   1.000
_cell.length_c   1.000
_cell.angle_alpha   90.00
_cell.angle_beta   90.00
_cell.angle_gamma   90.00
#
_symmetry.space_group_name_H-M   'P 1'
#
loop_
_entity.id
_entity.type
_entity.pdbx_description
1 polymer ?
#
loop_
_entity_poly.entity_id
_entity_poly.type
_entity_poly.pdbx_seq_one_letter_code
_entity_poly.pdbx_strand_id
1 'polypeptide(L)'
;MTPQILRSLAIGIGLVAGLGRGDANAQQASAVARFPVAPSALGLTGDARPHQYLGVIGRRAAWLGQETGAAELWAHPFKLADGFELAFRIPDYVEPIRGADVARTVEVRPELTTITYSHATFTVRQHILAPLDLPALLVLLDVQAIRPLEVIASFRMVFQYAWPAAFGGQYTFWDDNLKAFVLSESRRQHNAVIGSPWATTASSHPAHALPDAPNTFAIPVDPARAAREFVPIAVVGGTMPRDTALALYRRVIARAEALYRERRAYDSTLLAETVALETPDPELNLAFQWSKIDLDEQMVCNPDLGCGLVAGWGPSGKSARPGFGWFFGGDAAINSFAMDATGQWTPVAQGLRFLAQYQRADGKITHEISQAAARIPWFTDFPYAYYHADTTPFWLVALWRYWKASGDRELLHQLWPAARKAYAWCLTTETDGDGIIENTTGGLGAIEVGALGEDIHQDVYLAGVWIESLRAMTEMARAMNDEPAATAASALRDKALQTLNQRYWREAEGYYAFGILRSGRTNDNLTMWPATAQSFGLLRPDRAERMMARLASDAISTDWGARPLSSQSPLYDPMHYNNGAVWPFVTGFVSWGQYRAGRPWSGYPLIHALAQMTFDWARGRHPELLSGAFYRPLDTAVPHQFFATSMLLSPIMYGLLGWEPDAPAGRARLAPQLPPSWDRVSVRHLRVGSARLTVQFERGSGRATATVSASAPLNLEFAQSVPAGARDVRVTLDGRAVEARSELGPHDQHVQVTVPVAAQPQKVEVTWTGGLDVEPPHAELTPGQPSGGVRVLDFGAAEDGWTLVVEGTAARRYEIALVGERLGRVEGADLVRRQGEVTTIAVVLPAGPGRQTQTVKLAPAPAARESR
;
A
#
# COMPACT_ATOMS: atom_id res chain seq x y z
N MET A 1 -45.96 -19.50 22.18
CA MET A 1 -45.46 -18.92 23.43
C MET A 1 -44.14 -18.27 23.18
N THR A 2 -44.22 -16.98 23.20
CA THR A 2 -43.25 -15.90 23.40
C THR A 2 -41.96 -15.80 22.55
N PRO A 3 -41.81 -14.63 21.92
CA PRO A 3 -40.68 -14.30 21.04
C PRO A 3 -39.66 -13.43 21.83
N GLN A 4 -38.42 -13.77 21.68
CA GLN A 4 -37.31 -12.83 21.95
C GLN A 4 -36.08 -13.34 21.17
N ILE A 5 -35.81 -12.73 20.05
CA ILE A 5 -34.49 -12.53 19.41
C ILE A 5 -34.78 -11.76 18.11
N LEU A 6 -34.84 -10.44 18.22
CA LEU A 6 -34.82 -9.51 17.06
C LEU A 6 -34.46 -8.13 17.61
N ARG A 7 -33.16 -7.92 17.85
CA ARG A 7 -32.57 -6.59 18.01
C ARG A 7 -31.14 -6.65 17.55
N SER A 8 -30.92 -6.36 16.28
CA SER A 8 -29.70 -5.80 15.73
C SER A 8 -29.76 -5.85 14.19
N LEU A 9 -30.69 -5.11 13.60
CA LEU A 9 -30.67 -4.76 12.17
C LEU A 9 -31.71 -3.69 11.91
N ALA A 10 -31.42 -2.48 12.34
CA ALA A 10 -32.26 -1.30 12.01
C ALA A 10 -31.46 0.00 12.18
N ILE A 11 -30.47 0.21 11.35
CA ILE A 11 -30.00 1.56 11.01
C ILE A 11 -29.94 1.60 9.48
N GLY A 12 -31.04 2.00 8.84
CA GLY A 12 -31.03 2.12 7.39
C GLY A 12 -32.36 2.29 6.70
N ILE A 13 -33.48 2.53 7.40
CA ILE A 13 -34.73 2.93 6.72
C ILE A 13 -35.50 3.83 7.68
N GLY A 14 -35.33 5.13 7.53
CA GLY A 14 -36.10 6.08 8.30
C GLY A 14 -35.92 7.51 7.78
N LEU A 15 -36.42 7.78 6.57
CA LEU A 15 -36.76 9.14 6.12
C LEU A 15 -37.55 9.10 4.79
N VAL A 16 -38.74 8.54 4.85
CA VAL A 16 -39.81 8.83 3.88
C VAL A 16 -41.07 9.11 4.67
N ALA A 17 -41.21 10.31 5.20
CA ALA A 17 -42.48 10.93 5.55
C ALA A 17 -42.22 12.41 5.88
N GLY A 18 -42.38 13.27 4.90
CA GLY A 18 -42.21 14.72 5.07
C GLY A 18 -42.30 15.50 3.75
N LEU A 19 -43.11 15.02 2.82
CA LEU A 19 -43.50 15.82 1.65
C LEU A 19 -44.77 16.58 1.98
N GLY A 20 -44.62 17.86 2.35
CA GLY A 20 -45.74 18.79 2.49
C GLY A 20 -45.30 20.16 2.95
N ARG A 21 -45.23 21.11 1.99
CA ARG A 21 -45.07 22.55 2.13
C ARG A 21 -43.63 23.09 2.23
N GLY A 22 -43.13 23.62 1.09
CA GLY A 22 -41.85 24.32 1.06
C GLY A 22 -41.36 24.78 -0.31
N ASP A 23 -42.22 24.99 -1.31
CA ASP A 23 -41.80 25.42 -2.66
C ASP A 23 -41.37 26.90 -2.78
N ALA A 24 -41.29 27.64 -1.65
CA ALA A 24 -40.88 29.04 -1.66
C ALA A 24 -39.41 29.31 -1.28
N ASN A 25 -38.63 28.27 -0.84
CA ASN A 25 -37.24 28.43 -0.43
C ASN A 25 -36.19 27.80 -1.40
N ALA A 26 -36.61 27.31 -2.55
CA ALA A 26 -35.71 26.67 -3.51
C ALA A 26 -34.76 27.64 -4.25
N GLN A 27 -34.96 28.92 -4.16
CA GLN A 27 -34.16 29.95 -4.85
C GLN A 27 -32.96 30.48 -4.06
N GLN A 28 -32.81 30.09 -2.78
CA GLN A 28 -31.71 30.55 -1.91
C GLN A 28 -30.55 29.56 -1.73
N ALA A 29 -30.59 28.40 -2.35
CA ALA A 29 -29.61 27.31 -2.15
C ALA A 29 -28.38 27.36 -3.08
N SER A 30 -28.04 28.53 -3.64
CA SER A 30 -26.87 28.61 -4.57
C SER A 30 -25.60 29.18 -3.94
N ALA A 31 -25.67 29.65 -2.68
CA ALA A 31 -24.54 30.24 -1.99
C ALA A 31 -23.83 29.21 -1.11
N VAL A 32 -22.53 29.04 -1.29
CA VAL A 32 -21.68 28.31 -0.36
C VAL A 32 -20.83 29.32 0.40
N ALA A 33 -21.28 29.67 1.60
CA ALA A 33 -20.52 30.59 2.47
C ALA A 33 -19.10 30.06 2.69
N ARG A 34 -18.12 30.93 2.77
CA ARG A 34 -16.75 30.51 3.11
C ARG A 34 -16.71 29.90 4.50
N PHE A 35 -16.03 28.80 4.62
CA PHE A 35 -15.69 28.12 5.87
C PHE A 35 -14.18 27.88 5.94
N PRO A 36 -13.60 27.78 7.14
CA PRO A 36 -12.19 27.51 7.29
C PRO A 36 -11.82 26.13 6.76
N VAL A 37 -10.89 26.07 5.81
CA VAL A 37 -10.19 24.84 5.43
C VAL A 37 -9.01 24.71 6.39
N ALA A 38 -9.18 23.87 7.41
CA ALA A 38 -8.21 23.76 8.49
C ALA A 38 -6.89 23.11 8.00
N PRO A 39 -5.73 23.52 8.53
CA PRO A 39 -4.46 22.88 8.22
C PRO A 39 -4.47 21.38 8.59
N SER A 40 -3.69 20.58 7.87
CA SER A 40 -3.49 19.17 8.15
C SER A 40 -2.01 18.87 8.39
N ALA A 41 -1.72 18.11 9.44
CA ALA A 41 -0.36 17.60 9.69
C ALA A 41 0.12 16.63 8.60
N LEU A 42 -0.81 16.09 7.81
CA LEU A 42 -0.52 15.21 6.67
C LEU A 42 -0.51 15.96 5.33
N GLY A 43 -0.56 17.30 5.32
CA GLY A 43 -0.52 18.07 4.08
C GLY A 43 0.81 17.89 3.35
N LEU A 44 0.76 17.39 2.11
CA LEU A 44 1.91 17.29 1.20
C LEU A 44 1.84 18.44 0.21
N THR A 45 2.68 19.44 0.39
CA THR A 45 2.69 20.67 -0.41
C THR A 45 3.95 20.75 -1.28
N GLY A 46 3.79 21.24 -2.50
CA GLY A 46 4.91 21.52 -3.41
C GLY A 46 4.46 22.23 -4.67
N ASP A 47 5.42 22.48 -5.58
CA ASP A 47 5.12 23.04 -6.88
C ASP A 47 4.23 22.10 -7.69
N ALA A 48 3.30 22.66 -8.48
CA ALA A 48 2.48 21.90 -9.40
C ALA A 48 3.36 21.40 -10.57
N ARG A 49 3.44 20.08 -10.71
CA ARG A 49 4.27 19.43 -11.73
C ARG A 49 3.40 19.04 -12.93
N PRO A 50 3.72 19.52 -14.14
CA PRO A 50 3.02 19.11 -15.35
C PRO A 50 3.11 17.57 -15.51
N HIS A 51 2.01 16.97 -15.94
CA HIS A 51 1.88 15.52 -16.19
C HIS A 51 2.00 14.61 -14.97
N GLN A 52 2.26 15.15 -13.78
CA GLN A 52 2.25 14.34 -12.56
C GLN A 52 0.82 14.00 -12.14
N TYR A 53 0.57 12.72 -11.87
CA TYR A 53 -0.74 12.22 -11.48
C TYR A 53 -1.23 12.84 -10.17
N LEU A 54 -2.54 13.12 -10.12
CA LEU A 54 -3.27 13.59 -8.95
C LEU A 54 -4.61 12.86 -8.86
N GLY A 55 -4.82 12.09 -7.80
CA GLY A 55 -6.08 11.41 -7.51
C GLY A 55 -6.80 12.01 -6.30
N VAL A 56 -8.12 12.23 -6.41
CA VAL A 56 -8.99 12.52 -5.26
C VAL A 56 -10.10 11.47 -5.24
N ILE A 57 -10.07 10.58 -4.27
CA ILE A 57 -10.77 9.31 -4.28
C ILE A 57 -11.83 9.27 -3.16
N GLY A 58 -13.06 8.91 -3.53
CA GLY A 58 -14.12 8.48 -2.65
C GLY A 58 -14.58 7.07 -3.01
N ARG A 59 -15.42 6.48 -2.20
CA ARG A 59 -15.90 5.10 -2.45
C ARG A 59 -16.77 4.95 -3.69
N ARG A 60 -17.36 6.04 -4.19
CA ARG A 60 -18.32 6.03 -5.30
C ARG A 60 -18.00 7.00 -6.42
N ALA A 61 -16.97 7.83 -6.27
CA ALA A 61 -16.54 8.79 -7.28
C ALA A 61 -15.03 9.01 -7.17
N ALA A 62 -14.40 9.38 -8.30
CA ALA A 62 -13.00 9.70 -8.35
C ALA A 62 -12.72 10.84 -9.34
N TRP A 63 -11.80 11.71 -8.96
CA TRP A 63 -11.10 12.68 -9.79
C TRP A 63 -9.74 12.10 -10.12
N LEU A 64 -9.50 11.73 -11.38
CA LEU A 64 -8.24 11.14 -11.83
C LEU A 64 -7.58 12.11 -12.80
N GLY A 65 -6.58 12.84 -12.34
CA GLY A 65 -6.06 13.96 -13.09
C GLY A 65 -4.58 14.21 -12.89
N GLN A 66 -4.22 15.47 -13.06
CA GLN A 66 -2.86 15.99 -13.00
C GLN A 66 -2.78 17.16 -12.00
N GLU A 67 -1.57 17.39 -11.47
CA GLU A 67 -1.32 18.51 -10.55
C GLU A 67 -1.60 19.89 -11.13
N THR A 68 -1.77 20.00 -12.46
CA THR A 68 -2.17 21.21 -13.16
C THR A 68 -3.68 21.40 -13.30
N GLY A 69 -4.48 20.43 -12.86
CA GLY A 69 -5.94 20.52 -12.76
C GLY A 69 -6.72 19.84 -13.88
N ALA A 70 -6.08 19.36 -14.92
CA ALA A 70 -6.75 18.55 -15.94
C ALA A 70 -7.13 17.17 -15.37
N ALA A 71 -8.35 16.67 -15.64
CA ALA A 71 -8.80 15.41 -15.05
C ALA A 71 -9.91 14.69 -15.82
N GLU A 72 -10.02 13.40 -15.53
CA GLU A 72 -11.19 12.55 -15.79
C GLU A 72 -12.11 12.56 -14.56
N LEU A 73 -13.42 12.59 -14.80
CA LEU A 73 -14.44 12.61 -13.77
C LEU A 73 -15.21 11.30 -13.76
N TRP A 74 -15.19 10.62 -12.61
CA TRP A 74 -15.80 9.31 -12.45
C TRP A 74 -16.88 9.31 -11.37
N ALA A 75 -17.99 8.61 -11.65
CA ALA A 75 -18.97 8.16 -10.66
C ALA A 75 -19.22 6.67 -10.92
N HIS A 76 -18.61 5.82 -10.09
CA HIS A 76 -18.54 4.39 -10.35
C HIS A 76 -19.92 3.75 -10.55
N PRO A 77 -20.09 2.92 -11.60
CA PRO A 77 -19.09 2.42 -12.54
C PRO A 77 -18.92 3.24 -13.84
N PHE A 78 -19.18 4.54 -13.85
CA PHE A 78 -19.17 5.37 -15.07
C PHE A 78 -17.99 6.32 -15.11
N LYS A 79 -17.34 6.42 -16.28
CA LYS A 79 -16.58 7.60 -16.69
C LYS A 79 -17.58 8.64 -17.19
N LEU A 80 -17.70 9.77 -16.49
CA LEU A 80 -18.66 10.83 -16.83
C LEU A 80 -18.08 11.76 -17.91
N ALA A 81 -16.86 12.21 -17.70
CA ALA A 81 -16.21 13.18 -18.55
C ALA A 81 -14.69 12.99 -18.60
N ASP A 82 -14.08 13.55 -19.63
CA ASP A 82 -12.65 13.58 -19.85
C ASP A 82 -12.18 15.02 -20.06
N GLY A 83 -10.91 15.31 -19.73
CA GLY A 83 -10.30 16.61 -19.97
C GLY A 83 -11.03 17.76 -19.28
N PHE A 84 -11.54 17.53 -18.04
CA PHE A 84 -12.02 18.65 -17.24
C PHE A 84 -10.86 19.58 -16.95
N GLU A 85 -11.02 20.87 -17.23
CA GLU A 85 -10.00 21.90 -16.96
C GLU A 85 -10.64 23.26 -16.71
N LEU A 86 -9.90 24.16 -16.05
CA LEU A 86 -10.27 25.53 -15.84
C LEU A 86 -9.44 26.47 -16.72
N ALA A 87 -10.09 27.55 -17.19
CA ALA A 87 -9.42 28.69 -17.78
C ALA A 87 -9.97 29.98 -17.15
N PHE A 88 -9.21 31.07 -17.24
CA PHE A 88 -9.49 32.34 -16.58
C PHE A 88 -9.49 33.47 -17.60
N ARG A 89 -10.64 34.13 -17.78
CA ARG A 89 -10.76 35.31 -18.63
C ARG A 89 -10.80 36.57 -17.77
N ILE A 90 -9.92 37.48 -18.08
CA ILE A 90 -9.90 38.83 -17.50
C ILE A 90 -10.23 39.87 -18.58
N PRO A 91 -10.86 41.00 -18.23
CA PRO A 91 -11.10 42.07 -19.19
C PRO A 91 -9.81 42.48 -19.91
N ASP A 92 -9.93 42.83 -21.19
CA ASP A 92 -8.84 43.27 -22.07
C ASP A 92 -7.88 42.16 -22.57
N TYR A 93 -8.08 40.89 -22.14
CA TYR A 93 -7.35 39.74 -22.73
C TYR A 93 -8.20 39.09 -23.82
N VAL A 94 -7.59 38.88 -25.00
CA VAL A 94 -8.27 38.27 -26.13
C VAL A 94 -8.63 36.82 -25.85
N GLU A 95 -7.65 36.06 -25.35
CA GLU A 95 -7.83 34.66 -25.03
C GLU A 95 -7.87 34.40 -23.53
N PRO A 96 -8.63 33.41 -23.07
CA PRO A 96 -8.58 32.95 -21.67
C PRO A 96 -7.21 32.38 -21.33
N ILE A 97 -6.76 32.64 -20.13
CA ILE A 97 -5.53 32.06 -19.56
C ILE A 97 -5.84 30.63 -19.12
N ARG A 98 -5.18 29.65 -19.66
CA ARG A 98 -5.37 28.24 -19.28
C ARG A 98 -4.91 28.02 -17.84
N GLY A 99 -5.69 27.27 -17.07
CA GLY A 99 -5.32 26.91 -15.70
C GLY A 99 -3.94 26.27 -15.60
N ALA A 100 -3.62 25.34 -16.51
CA ALA A 100 -2.33 24.67 -16.54
C ALA A 100 -1.12 25.61 -16.66
N ASP A 101 -1.29 26.77 -17.32
CA ASP A 101 -0.19 27.73 -17.52
C ASP A 101 0.08 28.59 -16.26
N VAL A 102 -0.87 28.64 -15.34
CA VAL A 102 -0.81 29.43 -14.11
C VAL A 102 -0.96 28.61 -12.82
N ALA A 103 -1.00 27.30 -12.91
CA ALA A 103 -0.89 26.40 -11.77
C ALA A 103 0.51 26.57 -11.12
N ARG A 104 0.53 26.84 -9.81
CA ARG A 104 1.79 27.11 -9.08
C ARG A 104 2.08 26.06 -8.03
N THR A 105 1.11 25.81 -7.18
CA THR A 105 1.31 24.85 -6.07
C THR A 105 0.14 23.87 -6.00
N VAL A 106 0.44 22.70 -5.46
CA VAL A 106 -0.55 21.69 -5.09
C VAL A 106 -0.32 21.31 -3.63
N GLU A 107 -1.41 21.16 -2.90
CA GLU A 107 -1.44 20.58 -1.56
C GLU A 107 -2.40 19.40 -1.54
N VAL A 108 -1.88 18.22 -1.25
CA VAL A 108 -2.66 16.98 -1.12
C VAL A 108 -2.85 16.69 0.37
N ARG A 109 -4.10 16.54 0.78
CA ARG A 109 -4.52 16.12 2.13
C ARG A 109 -5.46 14.93 2.02
N PRO A 110 -5.64 14.12 3.08
CA PRO A 110 -6.59 13.01 3.04
C PRO A 110 -8.01 13.42 2.65
N GLU A 111 -8.47 14.54 3.20
CA GLU A 111 -9.85 15.01 3.04
C GLU A 111 -10.07 15.91 1.83
N LEU A 112 -9.03 16.52 1.28
CA LEU A 112 -9.16 17.58 0.29
C LEU A 112 -7.82 17.80 -0.46
N THR A 113 -7.88 18.00 -1.76
CA THR A 113 -6.73 18.47 -2.55
C THR A 113 -6.95 19.91 -3.00
N THR A 114 -5.91 20.74 -2.91
CA THR A 114 -5.92 22.14 -3.33
C THR A 114 -4.89 22.41 -4.41
N ILE A 115 -5.34 22.93 -5.56
CA ILE A 115 -4.47 23.47 -6.61
C ILE A 115 -4.56 24.98 -6.56
N THR A 116 -3.41 25.68 -6.53
CA THR A 116 -3.36 27.14 -6.54
C THR A 116 -2.92 27.65 -7.91
N TYR A 117 -3.80 28.39 -8.54
CA TYR A 117 -3.54 29.15 -9.76
C TYR A 117 -3.23 30.60 -9.40
N SER A 118 -2.16 31.15 -9.95
CA SER A 118 -1.76 32.53 -9.64
C SER A 118 -1.31 33.30 -10.86
N HIS A 119 -1.91 34.49 -11.02
CA HIS A 119 -1.60 35.48 -12.05
C HIS A 119 -1.47 36.85 -11.38
N ALA A 120 -0.95 37.84 -12.08
CA ALA A 120 -0.78 39.20 -11.54
C ALA A 120 -2.08 39.84 -11.00
N THR A 121 -3.24 39.41 -11.51
CA THR A 121 -4.54 40.04 -11.16
C THR A 121 -5.46 39.15 -10.32
N PHE A 122 -5.12 37.86 -10.13
CA PHE A 122 -5.91 36.92 -9.35
C PHE A 122 -5.09 35.80 -8.73
N THR A 123 -5.61 35.25 -7.66
CA THR A 123 -5.25 33.93 -7.12
C THR A 123 -6.53 33.12 -6.96
N VAL A 124 -6.56 31.93 -7.52
CA VAL A 124 -7.67 30.98 -7.37
C VAL A 124 -7.14 29.71 -6.74
N ARG A 125 -7.74 29.30 -5.60
CA ARG A 125 -7.48 28.00 -4.99
C ARG A 125 -8.65 27.08 -5.33
N GLN A 126 -8.36 26.04 -6.07
CA GLN A 126 -9.31 24.98 -6.43
C GLN A 126 -9.23 23.88 -5.37
N HIS A 127 -10.21 23.83 -4.48
CA HIS A 127 -10.36 22.77 -3.50
C HIS A 127 -11.20 21.64 -4.10
N ILE A 128 -10.64 20.43 -4.20
CA ILE A 128 -11.29 19.26 -4.79
C ILE A 128 -11.62 18.27 -3.67
N LEU A 129 -12.87 17.90 -3.53
CA LEU A 129 -13.39 16.98 -2.53
C LEU A 129 -14.17 15.85 -3.21
N ALA A 130 -13.87 14.60 -2.84
CA ALA A 130 -14.70 13.43 -3.11
C ALA A 130 -15.38 13.02 -1.79
N PRO A 131 -16.71 13.25 -1.64
CA PRO A 131 -17.45 12.75 -0.48
C PRO A 131 -17.34 11.22 -0.39
N LEU A 132 -17.23 10.68 0.82
CA LEU A 132 -16.92 9.28 1.02
C LEU A 132 -17.90 8.33 0.30
N ASP A 133 -19.22 8.50 0.54
CA ASP A 133 -20.25 7.54 0.11
C ASP A 133 -21.21 8.08 -0.98
N LEU A 134 -20.94 9.25 -1.53
CA LEU A 134 -21.77 9.82 -2.60
C LEU A 134 -21.10 9.64 -3.97
N PRO A 135 -21.87 9.35 -5.04
CA PRO A 135 -21.37 9.35 -6.39
C PRO A 135 -21.24 10.80 -6.91
N ALA A 136 -20.35 11.55 -6.27
CA ALA A 136 -20.22 12.98 -6.46
C ALA A 136 -18.79 13.48 -6.24
N LEU A 137 -18.43 14.54 -6.96
CA LEU A 137 -17.25 15.35 -6.73
C LEU A 137 -17.71 16.80 -6.48
N LEU A 138 -17.03 17.49 -5.59
CA LEU A 138 -17.27 18.90 -5.31
C LEU A 138 -15.98 19.69 -5.46
N VAL A 139 -16.01 20.72 -6.27
CA VAL A 139 -14.94 21.70 -6.43
C VAL A 139 -15.42 23.02 -5.81
N LEU A 140 -14.62 23.58 -4.91
CA LEU A 140 -14.85 24.88 -4.31
C LEU A 140 -13.71 25.82 -4.70
N LEU A 141 -14.01 26.88 -5.45
CA LEU A 141 -13.01 27.87 -5.82
C LEU A 141 -13.01 29.00 -4.79
N ASP A 142 -11.87 29.16 -4.11
CA ASP A 142 -11.54 30.34 -3.31
C ASP A 142 -10.88 31.36 -4.23
N VAL A 143 -11.61 32.38 -4.63
CA VAL A 143 -11.15 33.37 -5.59
C VAL A 143 -10.79 34.67 -4.89
N GLN A 144 -9.57 35.16 -5.14
CA GLN A 144 -9.09 36.49 -4.78
C GLN A 144 -8.70 37.19 -6.07
N ALA A 145 -9.41 38.25 -6.45
CA ALA A 145 -9.17 38.99 -7.69
C ALA A 145 -9.32 40.48 -7.46
N ILE A 146 -8.45 41.27 -8.10
CA ILE A 146 -8.51 42.76 -8.03
C ILE A 146 -9.39 43.37 -9.12
N ARG A 147 -9.86 42.55 -10.05
CA ARG A 147 -10.77 42.92 -11.15
C ARG A 147 -11.82 41.81 -11.34
N PRO A 148 -12.95 42.09 -12.01
CA PRO A 148 -13.84 41.03 -12.45
C PRO A 148 -13.10 39.92 -13.18
N LEU A 149 -13.43 38.68 -12.83
CA LEU A 149 -12.82 37.44 -13.38
C LEU A 149 -13.94 36.55 -13.92
N GLU A 150 -13.75 35.95 -15.05
CA GLU A 150 -14.61 34.87 -15.51
C GLU A 150 -13.85 33.56 -15.46
N VAL A 151 -14.37 32.58 -14.72
CA VAL A 151 -13.86 31.21 -14.70
C VAL A 151 -14.60 30.40 -15.75
N ILE A 152 -13.87 29.79 -16.68
CA ILE A 152 -14.42 28.92 -17.71
C ILE A 152 -14.04 27.48 -17.34
N ALA A 153 -15.04 26.64 -17.11
CA ALA A 153 -14.87 25.21 -16.96
C ALA A 153 -15.19 24.51 -18.29
N SER A 154 -14.34 23.59 -18.68
CA SER A 154 -14.52 22.79 -19.90
C SER A 154 -14.33 21.31 -19.62
N PHE A 155 -15.03 20.45 -20.36
CA PHE A 155 -14.89 19.00 -20.33
C PHE A 155 -15.46 18.34 -21.58
N ARG A 156 -14.97 17.18 -21.94
CA ARG A 156 -15.58 16.34 -22.97
C ARG A 156 -16.49 15.30 -22.31
N MET A 157 -17.71 15.19 -22.78
CA MET A 157 -18.63 14.15 -22.33
C MET A 157 -18.13 12.79 -22.82
N VAL A 158 -17.96 11.83 -21.88
CA VAL A 158 -17.77 10.42 -22.20
C VAL A 158 -19.03 9.64 -21.85
N PHE A 159 -19.49 9.77 -20.63
CA PHE A 159 -20.68 9.14 -20.05
C PHE A 159 -20.84 7.68 -20.51
N GLN A 160 -19.95 6.83 -20.07
CA GLN A 160 -19.84 5.44 -20.45
C GLN A 160 -19.50 4.55 -19.25
N TYR A 161 -19.88 3.29 -19.27
CA TYR A 161 -19.43 2.31 -18.32
C TYR A 161 -17.90 2.18 -18.33
N ALA A 162 -17.36 1.81 -17.19
CA ALA A 162 -16.01 1.26 -17.14
C ALA A 162 -15.90 0.07 -18.11
N TRP A 163 -14.73 -0.04 -18.75
CA TRP A 163 -14.43 -1.15 -19.67
C TRP A 163 -14.76 -2.53 -19.01
N PRO A 164 -15.25 -3.51 -19.77
CA PRO A 164 -15.50 -3.52 -21.21
C PRO A 164 -16.97 -3.31 -21.59
N ALA A 165 -17.85 -2.92 -20.67
CA ALA A 165 -19.23 -2.64 -21.03
C ALA A 165 -19.40 -1.29 -21.72
N ALA A 166 -20.42 -1.19 -22.56
CA ALA A 166 -20.77 0.03 -23.26
C ALA A 166 -22.28 0.16 -23.43
N PHE A 167 -22.74 1.39 -23.54
CA PHE A 167 -24.09 1.72 -23.99
C PHE A 167 -24.04 2.85 -25.02
N GLY A 168 -25.10 2.96 -25.84
CA GLY A 168 -25.22 3.99 -26.86
C GLY A 168 -26.33 4.98 -26.57
N GLY A 169 -26.40 6.01 -27.41
CA GLY A 169 -27.44 7.03 -27.34
C GLY A 169 -27.23 8.06 -26.23
N GLN A 170 -25.96 8.33 -25.90
CA GLN A 170 -25.59 9.37 -24.96
C GLN A 170 -25.90 10.76 -25.56
N TYR A 171 -26.37 11.65 -24.70
CA TYR A 171 -26.58 13.04 -25.05
C TYR A 171 -26.37 13.95 -23.85
N THR A 172 -26.05 15.20 -24.11
CA THR A 172 -25.94 16.25 -23.12
C THR A 172 -26.75 17.47 -23.54
N PHE A 173 -27.28 18.19 -22.57
CA PHE A 173 -27.94 19.47 -22.77
C PHE A 173 -27.73 20.36 -21.56
N TRP A 174 -27.78 21.65 -21.80
CA TRP A 174 -27.73 22.65 -20.73
C TRP A 174 -29.11 22.83 -20.10
N ASP A 175 -29.18 22.73 -18.78
CA ASP A 175 -30.37 23.07 -18.01
C ASP A 175 -30.19 24.47 -17.39
N ASP A 176 -30.93 25.44 -17.94
CA ASP A 176 -30.76 26.85 -17.56
C ASP A 176 -31.24 27.13 -16.15
N ASN A 177 -32.14 26.32 -15.58
CA ASN A 177 -32.61 26.45 -14.20
C ASN A 177 -31.58 25.95 -13.18
N LEU A 178 -30.81 24.95 -13.56
CA LEU A 178 -29.73 24.37 -12.72
C LEU A 178 -28.39 25.06 -12.93
N LYS A 179 -28.22 25.72 -14.09
CA LYS A 179 -26.92 26.20 -14.56
C LYS A 179 -25.90 25.08 -14.64
N ALA A 180 -26.31 23.98 -15.26
CA ALA A 180 -25.51 22.76 -15.36
C ALA A 180 -25.81 21.97 -16.64
N PHE A 181 -24.80 21.25 -17.14
CA PHE A 181 -25.01 20.20 -18.14
C PHE A 181 -25.62 18.97 -17.49
N VAL A 182 -26.67 18.44 -18.11
CA VAL A 182 -27.28 17.14 -17.79
C VAL A 182 -26.82 16.14 -18.85
N LEU A 183 -26.17 15.08 -18.43
CA LEU A 183 -25.76 13.97 -19.27
C LEU A 183 -26.74 12.84 -19.06
N SER A 184 -27.18 12.18 -20.15
CA SER A 184 -28.14 11.10 -20.10
C SER A 184 -27.92 10.14 -21.27
N GLU A 185 -28.63 9.02 -21.31
CA GLU A 185 -28.64 8.09 -22.42
C GLU A 185 -30.09 7.80 -22.88
N SER A 186 -30.26 7.13 -24.01
CA SER A 186 -31.56 6.94 -24.67
C SER A 186 -32.64 6.32 -23.81
N ARG A 187 -32.28 5.47 -22.83
CA ARG A 187 -33.21 4.83 -21.89
C ARG A 187 -33.49 5.65 -20.65
N ARG A 188 -32.69 6.73 -20.40
CA ARG A 188 -32.77 7.64 -19.26
C ARG A 188 -32.63 6.94 -17.90
N GLN A 189 -31.98 5.80 -17.84
CA GLN A 189 -31.72 5.03 -16.63
C GLN A 189 -30.46 5.53 -15.89
N HIS A 190 -29.51 6.08 -16.67
CA HIS A 190 -28.26 6.62 -16.19
C HIS A 190 -28.23 8.11 -16.45
N ASN A 191 -27.92 8.89 -15.42
CA ASN A 191 -27.91 10.32 -15.51
C ASN A 191 -26.73 10.91 -14.72
N ALA A 192 -26.17 12.02 -15.23
CA ALA A 192 -25.15 12.79 -14.54
C ALA A 192 -25.42 14.29 -14.69
N VAL A 193 -24.85 15.09 -13.78
CA VAL A 193 -24.96 16.56 -13.81
C VAL A 193 -23.59 17.14 -13.50
N ILE A 194 -23.13 18.09 -14.34
CA ILE A 194 -21.87 18.81 -14.21
C ILE A 194 -22.14 20.31 -14.41
N GLY A 195 -21.85 21.14 -13.41
CA GLY A 195 -22.07 22.57 -13.54
C GLY A 195 -21.83 23.38 -12.27
N SER A 196 -22.22 24.65 -12.33
CA SER A 196 -22.12 25.61 -11.23
C SER A 196 -23.38 26.49 -11.20
N PRO A 197 -24.03 26.68 -10.04
CA PRO A 197 -25.17 27.61 -9.94
C PRO A 197 -24.78 29.08 -10.19
N TRP A 198 -23.49 29.37 -10.29
CA TRP A 198 -23.02 30.73 -10.64
C TRP A 198 -22.76 30.88 -12.15
N ALA A 199 -22.91 29.84 -12.95
CA ALA A 199 -22.71 29.93 -14.39
C ALA A 199 -23.81 30.76 -15.05
N THR A 200 -23.41 31.52 -16.07
CA THR A 200 -24.34 32.41 -16.80
C THR A 200 -24.51 32.01 -18.26
N THR A 201 -23.45 31.44 -18.84
CA THR A 201 -23.44 31.03 -20.24
C THR A 201 -22.85 29.64 -20.39
N ALA A 202 -23.29 28.91 -21.40
CA ALA A 202 -22.75 27.60 -21.74
C ALA A 202 -22.61 27.47 -23.26
N SER A 203 -21.69 26.58 -23.69
CA SER A 203 -21.60 26.18 -25.08
C SER A 203 -22.86 25.45 -25.51
N SER A 204 -23.25 25.63 -26.77
CA SER A 204 -24.32 24.87 -27.38
C SER A 204 -23.76 24.10 -28.57
N HIS A 205 -23.95 22.80 -28.56
CA HIS A 205 -23.54 21.93 -29.66
C HIS A 205 -24.77 21.32 -30.32
N PRO A 206 -24.78 21.22 -31.66
CA PRO A 206 -25.87 20.53 -32.35
C PRO A 206 -25.86 19.05 -31.96
N ALA A 207 -27.05 18.43 -32.02
CA ALA A 207 -27.23 17.02 -31.59
C ALA A 207 -26.33 16.00 -32.25
N HIS A 208 -25.78 16.33 -33.43
CA HIS A 208 -24.84 15.53 -34.18
C HIS A 208 -23.36 15.93 -33.98
N ALA A 209 -23.10 16.90 -33.11
CA ALA A 209 -21.73 17.28 -32.76
C ALA A 209 -21.01 16.08 -32.17
N LEU A 210 -19.79 15.87 -32.64
CA LEU A 210 -18.97 14.75 -32.25
C LEU A 210 -18.58 14.90 -30.74
N PRO A 211 -18.34 13.79 -30.03
CA PRO A 211 -17.91 13.80 -28.62
C PRO A 211 -16.62 14.59 -28.37
N ASP A 212 -15.89 14.96 -29.44
CA ASP A 212 -14.64 15.70 -29.33
C ASP A 212 -14.84 17.20 -29.05
N ALA A 213 -16.06 17.73 -29.25
CA ALA A 213 -16.34 19.13 -28.92
C ALA A 213 -16.48 19.30 -27.39
N PRO A 214 -15.69 20.19 -26.78
CA PRO A 214 -15.77 20.40 -25.33
C PRO A 214 -17.07 21.11 -24.96
N ASN A 215 -17.75 20.61 -23.91
CA ASN A 215 -18.81 21.34 -23.22
C ASN A 215 -18.16 22.38 -22.32
N THR A 216 -18.55 23.63 -22.44
CA THR A 216 -18.00 24.73 -21.63
C THR A 216 -19.10 25.51 -20.95
N PHE A 217 -18.85 25.98 -19.73
CA PHE A 217 -19.71 26.95 -19.06
C PHE A 217 -18.84 28.02 -18.40
N ALA A 218 -19.37 29.24 -18.40
CA ALA A 218 -18.67 30.41 -17.90
C ALA A 218 -19.31 30.92 -16.61
N ILE A 219 -18.47 31.23 -15.65
CA ILE A 219 -18.81 31.65 -14.29
C ILE A 219 -18.23 33.04 -14.08
N PRO A 220 -19.01 34.12 -14.22
CA PRO A 220 -18.57 35.47 -13.85
C PRO A 220 -18.40 35.54 -12.33
N VAL A 221 -17.23 36.01 -11.88
CA VAL A 221 -16.89 36.11 -10.47
C VAL A 221 -16.78 37.60 -10.09
N ASP A 222 -17.73 38.08 -9.28
CA ASP A 222 -17.60 39.37 -8.61
C ASP A 222 -16.66 39.21 -7.40
N PRO A 223 -15.55 39.97 -7.31
CA PRO A 223 -14.61 39.89 -6.19
C PRO A 223 -15.25 40.12 -4.80
N ALA A 224 -16.24 41.00 -4.72
CA ALA A 224 -16.91 41.29 -3.44
C ALA A 224 -17.78 40.13 -2.95
N ARG A 225 -18.43 39.40 -3.87
CA ARG A 225 -19.16 38.16 -3.56
C ARG A 225 -18.22 37.06 -3.23
N ALA A 226 -17.17 36.85 -4.04
CA ALA A 226 -16.16 35.80 -3.86
C ALA A 226 -15.38 35.95 -2.54
N ALA A 227 -15.27 37.15 -1.99
CA ALA A 227 -14.70 37.37 -0.66
C ALA A 227 -15.52 36.71 0.49
N ARG A 228 -16.79 36.40 0.28
CA ARG A 228 -17.70 35.83 1.29
C ARG A 228 -18.17 34.42 0.98
N GLU A 229 -18.08 33.98 -0.29
CA GLU A 229 -18.59 32.72 -0.78
C GLU A 229 -17.54 31.99 -1.61
N PHE A 230 -17.54 30.67 -1.56
CA PHE A 230 -16.85 29.84 -2.56
C PHE A 230 -17.67 29.80 -3.86
N VAL A 231 -16.99 29.70 -5.00
CA VAL A 231 -17.63 29.38 -6.27
C VAL A 231 -17.73 27.85 -6.38
N PRO A 232 -18.91 27.23 -6.26
CA PRO A 232 -19.03 25.79 -6.29
C PRO A 232 -19.16 25.27 -7.73
N ILE A 233 -18.48 24.16 -8.03
CA ILE A 233 -18.75 23.29 -9.18
C ILE A 233 -19.03 21.90 -8.63
N ALA A 234 -20.15 21.30 -9.01
CA ALA A 234 -20.49 19.95 -8.59
C ALA A 234 -20.62 19.02 -9.78
N VAL A 235 -20.17 17.79 -9.56
CA VAL A 235 -20.26 16.67 -10.49
C VAL A 235 -20.97 15.53 -9.76
N VAL A 236 -22.05 15.03 -10.33
CA VAL A 236 -22.76 13.87 -9.79
C VAL A 236 -23.16 12.94 -10.90
N GLY A 237 -23.29 11.66 -10.64
CA GLY A 237 -23.76 10.72 -11.66
C GLY A 237 -23.98 9.29 -11.15
N GLY A 238 -24.56 8.46 -12.00
CA GLY A 238 -24.80 7.05 -11.69
C GLY A 238 -26.05 6.48 -12.34
N THR A 239 -26.37 5.26 -11.95
CA THR A 239 -27.64 4.61 -12.26
C THR A 239 -28.73 5.18 -11.35
N MET A 240 -29.41 6.21 -11.83
CA MET A 240 -30.49 6.87 -11.11
C MET A 240 -31.40 7.63 -12.06
N PRO A 241 -32.71 7.83 -11.72
CA PRO A 241 -33.60 8.72 -12.44
C PRO A 241 -33.03 10.15 -12.51
N ARG A 242 -33.39 10.86 -13.57
CA ARG A 242 -32.93 12.24 -13.79
C ARG A 242 -33.21 13.15 -12.59
N ASP A 243 -34.44 13.14 -12.05
CA ASP A 243 -34.81 14.02 -10.94
C ASP A 243 -33.99 13.73 -9.67
N THR A 244 -33.59 12.46 -9.47
CA THR A 244 -32.68 12.07 -8.39
C THR A 244 -31.27 12.67 -8.62
N ALA A 245 -30.76 12.65 -9.83
CA ALA A 245 -29.47 13.28 -10.15
C ALA A 245 -29.51 14.81 -9.95
N LEU A 246 -30.61 15.48 -10.38
CA LEU A 246 -30.80 16.91 -10.16
C LEU A 246 -30.89 17.25 -8.66
N ALA A 247 -31.60 16.44 -7.88
CA ALA A 247 -31.71 16.60 -6.43
C ALA A 247 -30.37 16.39 -5.74
N LEU A 248 -29.59 15.38 -6.18
CA LEU A 248 -28.25 15.12 -5.65
C LEU A 248 -27.29 16.28 -5.93
N TYR A 249 -27.31 16.83 -7.14
CA TYR A 249 -26.51 18.00 -7.50
C TYR A 249 -26.76 19.18 -6.55
N ARG A 250 -28.03 19.54 -6.33
CA ARG A 250 -28.40 20.61 -5.40
C ARG A 250 -27.97 20.31 -3.95
N ARG A 251 -28.18 19.06 -3.53
CA ARG A 251 -27.81 18.60 -2.18
C ARG A 251 -26.31 18.65 -1.92
N VAL A 252 -25.46 18.27 -2.88
CA VAL A 252 -24.00 18.31 -2.75
C VAL A 252 -23.54 19.75 -2.54
N ILE A 253 -24.05 20.70 -3.31
CA ILE A 253 -23.73 22.12 -3.15
C ILE A 253 -24.20 22.65 -1.80
N ALA A 254 -25.45 22.40 -1.43
CA ALA A 254 -26.02 22.88 -0.17
C ALA A 254 -25.34 22.31 1.07
N ARG A 255 -24.67 21.14 0.96
CA ARG A 255 -23.97 20.47 2.06
C ARG A 255 -22.46 20.61 2.01
N ALA A 256 -21.92 21.52 1.20
CA ALA A 256 -20.48 21.58 0.92
C ALA A 256 -19.61 21.54 2.19
N GLU A 257 -19.88 22.40 3.18
CA GLU A 257 -19.14 22.42 4.44
C GLU A 257 -19.32 21.11 5.26
N ALA A 258 -20.55 20.59 5.30
CA ALA A 258 -20.83 19.35 6.02
C ALA A 258 -20.07 18.16 5.40
N LEU A 259 -20.04 18.06 4.07
CA LEU A 259 -19.32 17.01 3.35
C LEU A 259 -17.81 17.09 3.59
N TYR A 260 -17.23 18.29 3.62
CA TYR A 260 -15.83 18.49 4.00
C TYR A 260 -15.56 18.03 5.43
N ARG A 261 -16.41 18.44 6.38
CA ARG A 261 -16.26 18.06 7.80
C ARG A 261 -16.43 16.56 8.02
N GLU A 262 -17.38 15.92 7.34
CA GLU A 262 -17.63 14.48 7.39
C GLU A 262 -16.43 13.70 6.87
N ARG A 263 -15.86 14.07 5.72
CA ARG A 263 -14.65 13.43 5.18
C ARG A 263 -13.47 13.58 6.13
N ARG A 264 -13.22 14.80 6.61
CA ARG A 264 -12.13 15.07 7.56
C ARG A 264 -12.28 14.27 8.86
N ALA A 265 -13.49 14.20 9.41
CA ALA A 265 -13.76 13.42 10.62
C ALA A 265 -13.50 11.93 10.40
N TYR A 266 -13.89 11.39 9.24
CA TYR A 266 -13.62 10.02 8.87
C TYR A 266 -12.11 9.73 8.83
N ASP A 267 -11.34 10.52 8.09
CA ASP A 267 -9.89 10.33 7.95
C ASP A 267 -9.17 10.48 9.30
N SER A 268 -9.60 11.44 10.12
CA SER A 268 -9.07 11.63 11.46
C SER A 268 -9.36 10.43 12.38
N THR A 269 -10.53 9.85 12.27
CA THR A 269 -10.93 8.66 13.04
C THR A 269 -10.12 7.43 12.59
N LEU A 270 -9.96 7.24 11.28
CA LEU A 270 -9.13 6.16 10.74
C LEU A 270 -7.72 6.21 11.33
N LEU A 271 -7.09 7.38 11.34
CA LEU A 271 -5.74 7.55 11.88
C LEU A 271 -5.67 7.35 13.39
N ALA A 272 -6.68 7.81 14.14
CA ALA A 272 -6.73 7.70 15.59
C ALA A 272 -7.01 6.27 16.08
N GLU A 273 -7.72 5.47 15.28
CA GLU A 273 -8.13 4.11 15.63
C GLU A 273 -7.16 3.02 15.16
N THR A 274 -6.22 3.35 14.27
CA THR A 274 -5.23 2.45 13.69
C THR A 274 -3.84 2.68 14.25
N VAL A 275 -2.90 1.78 13.97
CA VAL A 275 -1.52 1.86 14.49
C VAL A 275 -0.90 3.22 14.20
N ALA A 276 -0.35 3.84 15.23
CA ALA A 276 0.47 5.04 15.15
C ALA A 276 1.92 4.67 15.46
N LEU A 277 2.82 5.00 14.53
CA LEU A 277 4.26 4.80 14.64
C LEU A 277 4.97 6.15 14.73
N GLU A 278 5.83 6.31 15.72
CA GLU A 278 6.69 7.48 15.91
C GLU A 278 8.13 6.98 16.07
N THR A 279 8.98 7.32 15.12
CA THR A 279 10.41 6.99 15.06
C THR A 279 11.24 8.28 14.99
N PRO A 280 12.56 8.23 15.11
CA PRO A 280 13.44 9.37 14.82
C PRO A 280 13.42 9.82 13.34
N ASP A 281 12.87 9.02 12.43
CA ASP A 281 12.73 9.34 11.02
C ASP A 281 11.34 9.97 10.72
N PRO A 282 11.24 11.30 10.54
CA PRO A 282 9.96 11.97 10.32
C PRO A 282 9.34 11.66 8.95
N GLU A 283 10.15 11.34 7.93
CA GLU A 283 9.65 10.99 6.59
C GLU A 283 8.99 9.60 6.63
N LEU A 284 9.62 8.63 7.29
CA LEU A 284 9.02 7.33 7.52
C LEU A 284 7.70 7.44 8.30
N ASN A 285 7.67 8.28 9.35
CA ASN A 285 6.45 8.49 10.14
C ASN A 285 5.32 9.05 9.29
N LEU A 286 5.61 10.02 8.42
CA LEU A 286 4.63 10.62 7.51
C LEU A 286 4.19 9.64 6.42
N ALA A 287 5.12 8.91 5.80
CA ALA A 287 4.83 7.88 4.80
C ALA A 287 3.96 6.75 5.38
N PHE A 288 4.23 6.32 6.62
CA PHE A 288 3.41 5.32 7.32
C PHE A 288 1.96 5.79 7.50
N GLN A 289 1.73 7.06 7.89
CA GLN A 289 0.38 7.61 8.03
C GLN A 289 -0.33 7.70 6.68
N TRP A 290 0.35 8.21 5.64
CA TRP A 290 -0.20 8.29 4.29
C TRP A 290 -0.55 6.92 3.72
N SER A 291 0.26 5.91 3.95
CA SER A 291 0.00 4.55 3.46
C SER A 291 -1.29 3.95 4.03
N LYS A 292 -1.68 4.31 5.27
CA LYS A 292 -2.96 3.88 5.84
C LYS A 292 -4.16 4.57 5.18
N ILE A 293 -4.04 5.88 4.89
CA ILE A 293 -5.06 6.63 4.13
C ILE A 293 -5.18 6.06 2.73
N ASP A 294 -4.05 5.85 2.08
CA ASP A 294 -3.99 5.30 0.73
C ASP A 294 -4.66 3.92 0.64
N LEU A 295 -4.36 3.02 1.56
CA LEU A 295 -5.02 1.70 1.59
C LEU A 295 -6.54 1.77 1.89
N ASP A 296 -7.05 2.79 2.54
CA ASP A 296 -8.51 2.98 2.69
C ASP A 296 -9.17 3.38 1.36
N GLU A 297 -8.46 4.10 0.50
CA GLU A 297 -8.96 4.54 -0.81
C GLU A 297 -9.13 3.42 -1.84
N GLN A 298 -8.64 2.22 -1.56
CA GLN A 298 -8.92 1.05 -2.40
C GLN A 298 -10.38 0.54 -2.28
N MET A 299 -11.11 0.97 -1.23
CA MET A 299 -12.50 0.56 -1.04
C MET A 299 -13.42 1.27 -2.02
N VAL A 300 -14.01 0.54 -2.94
CA VAL A 300 -14.98 1.02 -3.92
C VAL A 300 -16.33 0.34 -3.72
N CYS A 301 -17.40 1.15 -3.72
CA CYS A 301 -18.78 0.68 -3.62
C CYS A 301 -19.49 0.84 -4.97
N ASN A 302 -19.58 -0.25 -5.70
CA ASN A 302 -20.29 -0.34 -6.96
C ASN A 302 -21.76 -0.68 -6.70
N PRO A 303 -22.74 0.08 -7.23
CA PRO A 303 -24.15 -0.14 -6.93
C PRO A 303 -24.69 -1.49 -7.41
N ASP A 304 -24.06 -2.10 -8.41
CA ASP A 304 -24.51 -3.36 -9.00
C ASP A 304 -23.80 -4.59 -8.43
N LEU A 305 -22.56 -4.41 -7.91
CA LEU A 305 -21.69 -5.50 -7.48
C LEU A 305 -21.49 -5.55 -5.96
N GLY A 306 -21.61 -4.44 -5.27
CA GLY A 306 -21.27 -4.31 -3.85
C GLY A 306 -19.95 -3.55 -3.63
N CYS A 307 -19.43 -3.59 -2.40
CA CYS A 307 -18.21 -2.92 -2.02
C CYS A 307 -17.06 -3.91 -1.91
N GLY A 308 -15.96 -3.62 -2.60
CA GLY A 308 -14.75 -4.45 -2.62
C GLY A 308 -13.49 -3.60 -2.73
N LEU A 309 -12.33 -4.25 -2.76
CA LEU A 309 -11.03 -3.61 -2.84
C LEU A 309 -10.54 -3.62 -4.29
N VAL A 310 -10.23 -2.43 -4.83
CA VAL A 310 -9.63 -2.28 -6.16
C VAL A 310 -8.10 -2.27 -6.05
N ALA A 311 -7.39 -2.52 -7.17
CA ALA A 311 -5.94 -2.69 -7.14
C ALA A 311 -5.15 -1.39 -7.32
N GLY A 312 -5.68 -0.40 -8.03
CA GLY A 312 -4.96 0.86 -8.26
C GLY A 312 -5.71 1.85 -9.13
N TRP A 313 -5.22 3.08 -9.20
CA TRP A 313 -5.82 4.17 -9.96
C TRP A 313 -4.85 4.81 -10.94
N GLY A 314 -5.35 5.16 -12.10
CA GLY A 314 -4.61 5.90 -13.11
C GLY A 314 -5.56 6.50 -14.14
N PRO A 315 -5.08 7.42 -14.98
CA PRO A 315 -5.89 7.97 -16.07
C PRO A 315 -6.26 6.85 -17.05
N SER A 316 -7.51 6.85 -17.49
CA SER A 316 -8.04 5.83 -18.41
C SER A 316 -7.80 6.16 -19.88
N GLY A 317 -7.53 7.43 -20.19
CA GLY A 317 -7.48 7.89 -21.57
C GLY A 317 -8.76 7.54 -22.33
N LYS A 318 -8.63 6.98 -23.52
CA LYS A 318 -9.78 6.60 -24.36
C LYS A 318 -10.43 5.26 -23.97
N SER A 319 -9.78 4.47 -23.11
CA SER A 319 -10.19 3.07 -22.87
C SER A 319 -11.28 2.90 -21.80
N ALA A 320 -11.59 3.90 -21.01
CA ALA A 320 -12.42 3.81 -19.80
C ALA A 320 -11.93 2.71 -18.80
N ARG A 321 -10.60 2.45 -18.78
CA ARG A 321 -9.91 1.60 -17.79
C ARG A 321 -9.10 2.51 -16.86
N PRO A 322 -9.57 2.86 -15.65
CA PRO A 322 -8.91 3.82 -14.79
C PRO A 322 -7.72 3.19 -14.03
N GLY A 323 -6.61 2.94 -14.73
CA GLY A 323 -5.49 2.15 -14.20
C GLY A 323 -5.93 0.72 -13.90
N PHE A 324 -5.87 0.31 -12.64
CA PHE A 324 -6.42 -0.94 -12.09
C PHE A 324 -7.60 -0.66 -11.13
N GLY A 325 -8.41 0.36 -11.44
CA GLY A 325 -9.57 0.79 -10.64
C GLY A 325 -10.77 -0.17 -10.74
N TRP A 326 -10.50 -1.48 -10.73
CA TRP A 326 -11.50 -2.54 -10.56
C TRP A 326 -11.01 -3.57 -9.54
N PHE A 327 -11.84 -4.54 -9.18
CA PHE A 327 -11.57 -5.42 -8.05
C PHE A 327 -10.60 -6.54 -8.44
N PHE A 328 -9.50 -6.70 -7.67
CA PHE A 328 -8.51 -7.75 -7.84
C PHE A 328 -8.39 -8.61 -6.59
N GLY A 329 -8.57 -9.92 -6.74
CA GLY A 329 -8.56 -10.84 -5.61
C GLY A 329 -7.17 -11.05 -4.99
N GLY A 330 -6.13 -11.13 -5.81
CA GLY A 330 -4.75 -11.28 -5.36
C GLY A 330 -4.28 -10.04 -4.58
N ASP A 331 -4.45 -8.86 -5.20
CA ASP A 331 -4.11 -7.56 -4.58
C ASP A 331 -4.86 -7.33 -3.27
N ALA A 332 -6.17 -7.57 -3.27
CA ALA A 332 -6.98 -7.42 -2.06
C ALA A 332 -6.50 -8.32 -0.92
N ALA A 333 -6.11 -9.57 -1.22
CA ALA A 333 -5.58 -10.49 -0.24
C ALA A 333 -4.22 -10.04 0.31
N ILE A 334 -3.31 -9.59 -0.55
CA ILE A 334 -1.98 -9.10 -0.16
C ILE A 334 -2.08 -7.80 0.64
N ASN A 335 -2.93 -6.85 0.21
CA ASN A 335 -3.15 -5.58 0.90
C ASN A 335 -3.75 -5.80 2.29
N SER A 336 -4.57 -6.85 2.47
CA SER A 336 -5.15 -7.19 3.75
C SER A 336 -4.11 -7.48 4.83
N PHE A 337 -2.92 -7.97 4.49
CA PHE A 337 -1.85 -8.23 5.46
C PHE A 337 -1.42 -6.95 6.19
N ALA A 338 -1.17 -5.88 5.42
CA ALA A 338 -0.83 -4.56 5.98
C ALA A 338 -2.01 -3.96 6.75
N MET A 339 -3.22 -4.08 6.22
CA MET A 339 -4.44 -3.55 6.83
C MET A 339 -4.77 -4.27 8.15
N ASP A 340 -4.60 -5.58 8.21
CA ASP A 340 -4.80 -6.37 9.44
C ASP A 340 -3.77 -6.00 10.50
N ALA A 341 -2.50 -5.86 10.12
CA ALA A 341 -1.43 -5.49 11.03
C ALA A 341 -1.59 -4.07 11.58
N THR A 342 -2.12 -3.14 10.78
CA THR A 342 -2.37 -1.75 11.17
C THR A 342 -3.74 -1.53 11.83
N GLY A 343 -4.63 -2.54 11.83
CA GLY A 343 -5.93 -2.50 12.50
C GLY A 343 -7.10 -2.00 11.65
N GLN A 344 -6.97 -1.99 10.33
CA GLN A 344 -8.01 -1.60 9.37
C GLN A 344 -8.92 -2.80 9.00
N TRP A 345 -9.54 -3.42 9.98
CA TRP A 345 -10.22 -4.71 9.81
C TRP A 345 -11.55 -4.65 9.04
N THR A 346 -12.30 -3.54 9.15
CA THR A 346 -13.62 -3.41 8.49
C THR A 346 -13.54 -3.56 6.97
N PRO A 347 -12.66 -2.83 6.25
CA PRO A 347 -12.53 -3.01 4.80
C PRO A 347 -11.98 -4.40 4.43
N VAL A 348 -11.12 -5.00 5.23
CA VAL A 348 -10.63 -6.38 4.99
C VAL A 348 -11.79 -7.38 5.04
N ALA A 349 -12.59 -7.36 6.10
CA ALA A 349 -13.77 -8.22 6.23
C ALA A 349 -14.73 -8.07 5.05
N GLN A 350 -14.92 -6.84 4.59
CA GLN A 350 -15.79 -6.52 3.45
C GLN A 350 -15.21 -7.07 2.14
N GLY A 351 -13.92 -6.89 1.90
CA GLY A 351 -13.21 -7.43 0.74
C GLY A 351 -13.24 -8.96 0.68
N LEU A 352 -13.02 -9.63 1.83
CA LEU A 352 -13.10 -11.10 1.92
C LEU A 352 -14.49 -11.63 1.58
N ARG A 353 -15.56 -10.98 2.09
CA ARG A 353 -16.96 -11.33 1.75
C ARG A 353 -17.25 -11.08 0.28
N PHE A 354 -16.80 -9.95 -0.25
CA PHE A 354 -17.00 -9.59 -1.66
C PHE A 354 -16.39 -10.64 -2.59
N LEU A 355 -15.15 -11.08 -2.38
CA LEU A 355 -14.52 -12.12 -3.19
C LEU A 355 -15.21 -13.47 -3.05
N ALA A 356 -15.64 -13.86 -1.85
CA ALA A 356 -16.38 -15.09 -1.62
C ALA A 356 -17.74 -15.11 -2.36
N GLN A 357 -18.39 -13.96 -2.54
CA GLN A 357 -19.64 -13.83 -3.29
C GLN A 357 -19.46 -14.21 -4.77
N TYR A 358 -18.28 -13.96 -5.34
CA TYR A 358 -17.96 -14.23 -6.75
C TYR A 358 -17.08 -15.47 -6.94
N GLN A 359 -16.98 -16.31 -5.90
CA GLN A 359 -16.26 -17.59 -5.99
C GLN A 359 -16.85 -18.48 -7.07
N ARG A 360 -16.03 -19.05 -7.96
CA ARG A 360 -16.46 -20.01 -8.97
C ARG A 360 -17.05 -21.28 -8.33
N ALA A 361 -17.91 -21.97 -9.04
CA ALA A 361 -18.64 -23.13 -8.50
C ALA A 361 -17.71 -24.24 -7.97
N ASP A 362 -16.56 -24.45 -8.62
CA ASP A 362 -15.52 -25.41 -8.22
C ASP A 362 -14.64 -24.95 -7.06
N GLY A 363 -14.78 -23.70 -6.63
CA GLY A 363 -14.08 -23.15 -5.48
C GLY A 363 -12.98 -22.11 -5.80
N LYS A 364 -12.61 -21.91 -7.07
CA LYS A 364 -11.61 -20.90 -7.43
C LYS A 364 -12.07 -19.49 -7.07
N ILE A 365 -11.24 -18.74 -6.38
CA ILE A 365 -11.48 -17.31 -6.09
C ILE A 365 -11.16 -16.49 -7.33
N THR A 366 -11.98 -15.49 -7.59
CA THR A 366 -11.81 -14.64 -8.77
C THR A 366 -10.56 -13.76 -8.65
N HIS A 367 -9.82 -13.62 -9.76
CA HIS A 367 -8.67 -12.75 -9.85
C HIS A 367 -9.09 -11.32 -10.16
N GLU A 368 -9.89 -11.10 -11.24
CA GLU A 368 -10.35 -9.79 -11.65
C GLU A 368 -11.87 -9.71 -11.76
N ILE A 369 -12.46 -8.60 -11.28
CA ILE A 369 -13.87 -8.27 -11.49
C ILE A 369 -13.96 -6.84 -11.99
N SER A 370 -14.28 -6.67 -13.29
CA SER A 370 -14.54 -5.34 -13.84
C SER A 370 -15.67 -4.64 -13.09
N GLN A 371 -15.59 -3.33 -12.92
CA GLN A 371 -16.70 -2.56 -12.35
C GLN A 371 -17.99 -2.65 -13.20
N ALA A 372 -17.88 -3.08 -14.44
CA ALA A 372 -19.01 -3.33 -15.35
C ALA A 372 -19.45 -4.80 -15.39
N ALA A 373 -18.92 -5.68 -14.55
CA ALA A 373 -19.14 -7.13 -14.59
C ALA A 373 -20.62 -7.54 -14.45
N ALA A 374 -21.45 -6.72 -13.80
CA ALA A 374 -22.90 -6.96 -13.73
C ALA A 374 -23.65 -6.69 -15.05
N ARG A 375 -23.01 -6.10 -16.06
CA ARG A 375 -23.60 -5.68 -17.33
C ARG A 375 -23.21 -6.52 -18.52
N ILE A 376 -22.24 -7.42 -18.33
CA ILE A 376 -21.66 -8.29 -19.35
C ILE A 376 -21.42 -9.68 -18.77
N PRO A 377 -21.24 -10.73 -19.57
CA PRO A 377 -20.93 -12.07 -19.09
C PRO A 377 -19.45 -12.20 -18.68
N TRP A 378 -19.01 -11.35 -17.71
CA TRP A 378 -17.62 -11.24 -17.27
C TRP A 378 -17.00 -12.57 -16.82
N PHE A 379 -17.77 -13.35 -16.06
CA PHE A 379 -17.27 -14.58 -15.43
C PHE A 379 -17.25 -15.80 -16.37
N THR A 380 -17.80 -15.69 -17.59
CA THR A 380 -17.87 -16.77 -18.57
C THR A 380 -17.11 -16.47 -19.86
N ASP A 381 -17.16 -15.22 -20.35
CA ASP A 381 -16.64 -14.86 -21.66
C ASP A 381 -15.28 -14.16 -21.62
N PHE A 382 -14.85 -13.74 -20.41
CA PHE A 382 -13.57 -13.08 -20.23
C PHE A 382 -12.60 -13.95 -19.43
N PRO A 383 -11.35 -14.17 -19.91
CA PRO A 383 -10.38 -15.03 -19.23
C PRO A 383 -9.91 -14.48 -17.90
N TYR A 384 -9.95 -13.15 -17.71
CA TYR A 384 -9.36 -12.42 -16.59
C TYR A 384 -9.96 -12.80 -15.23
N ALA A 385 -11.25 -13.18 -15.20
CA ALA A 385 -11.94 -13.48 -13.94
C ALA A 385 -11.25 -14.58 -13.12
N TYR A 386 -10.67 -15.59 -13.79
CA TYR A 386 -10.09 -16.76 -13.11
C TYR A 386 -8.72 -17.16 -13.68
N TYR A 387 -7.94 -16.20 -14.05
CA TYR A 387 -6.70 -16.36 -14.80
C TYR A 387 -5.53 -16.86 -13.92
N HIS A 388 -5.48 -16.45 -12.66
CA HIS A 388 -4.38 -16.72 -11.72
C HIS A 388 -4.62 -17.94 -10.83
N ALA A 389 -3.51 -18.65 -10.51
CA ALA A 389 -3.48 -19.76 -9.57
C ALA A 389 -3.32 -19.28 -8.11
N ASP A 390 -2.56 -18.23 -7.89
CA ASP A 390 -2.12 -17.72 -6.58
C ASP A 390 -3.24 -17.01 -5.79
N THR A 391 -4.22 -16.41 -6.46
CA THR A 391 -5.31 -15.66 -5.84
C THR A 391 -6.09 -16.50 -4.81
N THR A 392 -6.34 -17.77 -5.15
CA THR A 392 -7.13 -18.65 -4.27
C THR A 392 -6.40 -18.99 -2.96
N PRO A 393 -5.15 -19.46 -2.97
CA PRO A 393 -4.41 -19.70 -1.73
C PRO A 393 -4.10 -18.39 -0.99
N PHE A 394 -3.87 -17.24 -1.66
CA PHE A 394 -3.74 -15.95 -0.98
C PHE A 394 -5.00 -15.55 -0.22
N TRP A 395 -6.18 -15.76 -0.78
CA TRP A 395 -7.44 -15.48 -0.10
C TRP A 395 -7.58 -16.32 1.19
N LEU A 396 -7.13 -17.59 1.18
CA LEU A 396 -7.11 -18.44 2.38
C LEU A 396 -6.16 -17.87 3.45
N VAL A 397 -4.98 -17.41 3.05
CA VAL A 397 -4.01 -16.77 3.96
C VAL A 397 -4.57 -15.46 4.52
N ALA A 398 -5.24 -14.66 3.68
CA ALA A 398 -5.86 -13.40 4.09
C ALA A 398 -6.97 -13.61 5.13
N LEU A 399 -7.85 -14.58 4.91
CA LEU A 399 -8.90 -14.93 5.86
C LEU A 399 -8.31 -15.39 7.21
N TRP A 400 -7.27 -16.21 7.17
CA TRP A 400 -6.58 -16.68 8.36
C TRP A 400 -5.89 -15.54 9.12
N ARG A 401 -5.15 -14.65 8.45
CA ARG A 401 -4.48 -13.50 9.07
C ARG A 401 -5.48 -12.53 9.68
N TYR A 402 -6.57 -12.24 8.97
CA TYR A 402 -7.67 -11.45 9.51
C TYR A 402 -8.21 -12.05 10.82
N TRP A 403 -8.49 -13.36 10.83
CA TRP A 403 -8.97 -14.05 12.03
C TRP A 403 -7.93 -14.05 13.15
N LYS A 404 -6.65 -14.25 12.84
CA LYS A 404 -5.56 -14.17 13.83
C LYS A 404 -5.44 -12.79 14.45
N ALA A 405 -5.61 -11.72 13.69
CA ALA A 405 -5.53 -10.34 14.17
C ALA A 405 -6.79 -9.94 14.96
N SER A 406 -7.95 -10.17 14.37
CA SER A 406 -9.24 -9.67 14.89
C SER A 406 -9.89 -10.57 15.94
N GLY A 407 -9.66 -11.88 15.87
CA GLY A 407 -10.39 -12.87 16.65
C GLY A 407 -11.84 -13.08 16.20
N ASP A 408 -12.23 -12.51 15.03
CA ASP A 408 -13.60 -12.58 14.48
C ASP A 408 -13.95 -14.00 14.02
N ARG A 409 -14.42 -14.78 14.97
CA ARG A 409 -14.87 -16.16 14.72
C ARG A 409 -16.16 -16.21 13.92
N GLU A 410 -16.98 -15.16 13.96
CA GLU A 410 -18.24 -15.11 13.21
C GLU A 410 -17.97 -15.02 11.71
N LEU A 411 -17.05 -14.13 11.29
CA LEU A 411 -16.64 -14.06 9.89
C LEU A 411 -16.00 -15.37 9.42
N LEU A 412 -15.10 -15.95 10.22
CA LEU A 412 -14.50 -17.24 9.90
C LEU A 412 -15.58 -18.30 9.69
N HIS A 413 -16.58 -18.39 10.58
CA HIS A 413 -17.70 -19.32 10.46
C HIS A 413 -18.54 -19.06 9.19
N GLN A 414 -18.82 -17.79 8.89
CA GLN A 414 -19.56 -17.37 7.69
C GLN A 414 -18.84 -17.79 6.41
N LEU A 415 -17.52 -17.61 6.35
CA LEU A 415 -16.70 -17.85 5.15
C LEU A 415 -16.10 -19.27 5.09
N TRP A 416 -16.28 -20.08 6.14
CA TRP A 416 -15.73 -21.44 6.17
C TRP A 416 -16.17 -22.34 5.01
N PRO A 417 -17.45 -22.34 4.57
CA PRO A 417 -17.86 -23.11 3.38
C PRO A 417 -17.11 -22.69 2.11
N ALA A 418 -16.85 -21.39 1.93
CA ALA A 418 -16.06 -20.87 0.82
C ALA A 418 -14.58 -21.26 0.94
N ALA A 419 -14.01 -21.20 2.15
CA ALA A 419 -12.63 -21.63 2.41
C ALA A 419 -12.42 -23.12 2.10
N ARG A 420 -13.37 -23.96 2.50
CA ARG A 420 -13.36 -25.40 2.16
C ARG A 420 -13.35 -25.66 0.65
N LYS A 421 -14.19 -24.91 -0.11
CA LYS A 421 -14.23 -25.02 -1.58
C LYS A 421 -12.94 -24.50 -2.22
N ALA A 422 -12.40 -23.37 -1.73
CA ALA A 422 -11.15 -22.82 -2.20
C ALA A 422 -9.98 -23.79 -2.01
N TYR A 423 -9.88 -24.39 -0.83
CA TYR A 423 -8.90 -25.44 -0.53
C TYR A 423 -9.07 -26.66 -1.44
N ALA A 424 -10.31 -27.13 -1.62
CA ALA A 424 -10.59 -28.27 -2.49
C ALA A 424 -10.20 -27.99 -3.95
N TRP A 425 -10.43 -26.76 -4.45
CA TRP A 425 -9.97 -26.38 -5.78
C TRP A 425 -8.44 -26.42 -5.88
N CYS A 426 -7.71 -25.87 -4.91
CA CYS A 426 -6.25 -25.93 -4.90
C CYS A 426 -5.74 -27.38 -5.01
N LEU A 427 -6.35 -28.30 -4.27
CA LEU A 427 -5.99 -29.73 -4.33
C LEU A 427 -6.14 -30.34 -5.73
N THR A 428 -7.04 -29.82 -6.57
CA THR A 428 -7.20 -30.30 -7.96
C THR A 428 -6.09 -29.82 -8.89
N THR A 429 -5.28 -28.88 -8.44
CA THR A 429 -4.18 -28.31 -9.23
C THR A 429 -2.80 -28.84 -8.82
N GLU A 430 -2.74 -29.81 -7.91
CA GLU A 430 -1.59 -30.64 -7.58
C GLU A 430 -1.77 -32.00 -8.25
N THR A 431 -1.01 -32.31 -9.30
CA THR A 431 -1.27 -33.48 -10.15
C THR A 431 -0.12 -34.48 -10.23
N ASP A 432 1.11 -34.09 -9.87
CA ASP A 432 2.30 -34.96 -9.90
C ASP A 432 2.65 -35.62 -8.55
N GLY A 433 1.89 -35.28 -7.51
CA GLY A 433 2.01 -35.91 -6.20
C GLY A 433 3.24 -35.42 -5.41
N ASP A 434 3.76 -34.22 -5.68
CA ASP A 434 4.89 -33.66 -4.93
C ASP A 434 4.46 -32.76 -3.76
N GLY A 435 3.17 -32.42 -3.68
CA GLY A 435 2.57 -31.63 -2.62
C GLY A 435 2.45 -30.13 -2.93
N ILE A 436 2.94 -29.68 -4.08
CA ILE A 436 2.88 -28.29 -4.52
C ILE A 436 1.89 -28.14 -5.66
N ILE A 437 1.02 -27.13 -5.59
CA ILE A 437 0.08 -26.81 -6.67
C ILE A 437 0.82 -26.22 -7.89
N GLU A 438 0.25 -26.37 -9.06
CA GLU A 438 0.92 -26.17 -10.33
C GLU A 438 0.37 -24.95 -11.10
N ASN A 439 1.25 -24.20 -11.75
CA ASN A 439 0.85 -23.18 -12.73
C ASN A 439 0.20 -23.81 -13.97
N THR A 440 0.66 -25.00 -14.39
CA THR A 440 0.15 -25.70 -15.58
C THR A 440 -1.33 -26.00 -15.52
N THR A 441 -1.85 -26.27 -14.34
CA THR A 441 -3.27 -26.63 -14.09
C THR A 441 -4.05 -25.51 -13.42
N GLY A 442 -3.39 -24.72 -12.57
CA GLY A 442 -4.02 -23.65 -11.80
C GLY A 442 -4.06 -22.31 -12.52
N GLY A 443 -3.10 -21.98 -13.37
CA GLY A 443 -2.98 -20.70 -14.05
C GLY A 443 -1.73 -19.91 -13.68
N LEU A 444 -1.71 -18.62 -13.96
CA LEU A 444 -0.54 -17.77 -13.72
C LEU A 444 -0.22 -17.65 -12.22
N GLY A 445 1.05 -17.39 -11.95
CA GLY A 445 1.60 -17.08 -10.63
C GLY A 445 2.43 -15.80 -10.68
N ALA A 446 3.74 -15.94 -10.37
CA ALA A 446 4.66 -14.79 -10.29
C ALA A 446 4.84 -14.02 -11.61
N ILE A 447 4.73 -14.68 -12.74
CA ILE A 447 5.02 -14.11 -14.07
C ILE A 447 3.78 -14.21 -14.94
N GLU A 448 3.35 -13.08 -15.45
CA GLU A 448 2.22 -12.96 -16.36
C GLU A 448 2.65 -12.94 -17.83
N VAL A 449 3.79 -12.32 -18.11
CA VAL A 449 4.30 -12.11 -19.47
C VAL A 449 5.83 -12.29 -19.53
N GLY A 450 6.30 -12.81 -20.69
CA GLY A 450 7.72 -12.90 -20.98
C GLY A 450 8.34 -14.27 -20.77
N ALA A 451 9.58 -14.42 -21.28
CA ALA A 451 10.28 -15.69 -21.39
C ALA A 451 10.60 -16.39 -20.06
N LEU A 452 10.65 -15.64 -18.96
CA LEU A 452 10.91 -16.24 -17.64
C LEU A 452 9.78 -17.20 -17.22
N GLY A 453 8.54 -16.93 -17.63
CA GLY A 453 7.37 -17.76 -17.34
C GLY A 453 7.11 -18.88 -18.34
N GLU A 454 7.87 -18.96 -19.45
CA GLU A 454 7.68 -20.01 -20.44
C GLU A 454 8.02 -21.38 -19.85
N ASP A 455 7.21 -22.38 -20.19
CA ASP A 455 7.37 -23.76 -19.75
C ASP A 455 7.32 -24.01 -18.24
N ILE A 456 6.94 -23.04 -17.43
CA ILE A 456 6.80 -23.22 -15.98
C ILE A 456 5.70 -24.25 -15.68
N HIS A 457 6.06 -25.25 -14.87
CA HIS A 457 5.14 -26.18 -14.23
C HIS A 457 4.70 -25.67 -12.85
N GLN A 458 5.68 -25.31 -12.03
CA GLN A 458 5.48 -24.79 -10.67
C GLN A 458 6.48 -23.65 -10.42
N ASP A 459 6.04 -22.45 -10.06
CA ASP A 459 6.94 -21.39 -9.61
C ASP A 459 7.08 -21.34 -8.08
N VAL A 460 8.19 -20.79 -7.60
CA VAL A 460 8.54 -20.75 -6.18
C VAL A 460 7.63 -19.79 -5.38
N TYR A 461 7.06 -18.79 -6.03
CA TYR A 461 6.11 -17.85 -5.43
C TYR A 461 4.79 -18.56 -5.12
N LEU A 462 4.20 -19.25 -6.11
CA LEU A 462 3.01 -20.05 -5.92
C LEU A 462 3.21 -21.14 -4.88
N ALA A 463 4.38 -21.82 -4.90
CA ALA A 463 4.75 -22.83 -3.89
C ALA A 463 4.77 -22.24 -2.48
N GLY A 464 5.38 -21.06 -2.29
CA GLY A 464 5.43 -20.38 -0.99
C GLY A 464 4.05 -20.01 -0.46
N VAL A 465 3.21 -19.40 -1.31
CA VAL A 465 1.84 -19.01 -0.95
C VAL A 465 0.97 -20.23 -0.61
N TRP A 466 1.10 -21.30 -1.40
CA TRP A 466 0.40 -22.57 -1.13
C TRP A 466 0.77 -23.16 0.23
N ILE A 467 2.07 -23.28 0.54
CA ILE A 467 2.52 -23.84 1.82
C ILE A 467 2.01 -23.02 3.00
N GLU A 468 1.98 -21.68 2.87
CA GLU A 468 1.40 -20.81 3.90
C GLU A 468 -0.13 -21.00 4.02
N SER A 469 -0.82 -21.21 2.89
CA SER A 469 -2.26 -21.47 2.91
C SER A 469 -2.59 -22.83 3.56
N LEU A 470 -1.70 -23.82 3.47
CA LEU A 470 -1.85 -25.10 4.18
C LEU A 470 -1.72 -24.91 5.70
N ARG A 471 -0.83 -24.00 6.18
CA ARG A 471 -0.79 -23.62 7.60
C ARG A 471 -2.11 -22.94 8.00
N ALA A 472 -2.57 -22.01 7.19
CA ALA A 472 -3.83 -21.31 7.42
C ALA A 472 -5.01 -22.28 7.52
N MET A 473 -5.12 -23.21 6.58
CA MET A 473 -6.17 -24.23 6.58
C MET A 473 -6.09 -25.16 7.79
N THR A 474 -4.88 -25.57 8.20
CA THR A 474 -4.69 -26.40 9.39
C THR A 474 -5.24 -25.72 10.65
N GLU A 475 -4.93 -24.43 10.85
CA GLU A 475 -5.37 -23.69 12.03
C GLU A 475 -6.87 -23.35 11.98
N MET A 476 -7.37 -22.90 10.84
CA MET A 476 -8.79 -22.59 10.64
C MET A 476 -9.68 -23.85 10.79
N ALA A 477 -9.25 -24.99 10.23
CA ALA A 477 -9.98 -26.25 10.34
C ALA A 477 -10.10 -26.71 11.81
N ARG A 478 -9.03 -26.62 12.60
CA ARG A 478 -9.08 -26.88 14.04
C ARG A 478 -10.06 -25.95 14.76
N ALA A 479 -10.02 -24.65 14.44
CA ALA A 479 -10.94 -23.67 15.03
C ALA A 479 -12.41 -23.96 14.66
N MET A 480 -12.65 -24.59 13.53
CA MET A 480 -13.95 -25.01 13.02
C MET A 480 -14.34 -26.43 13.40
N ASN A 481 -13.54 -27.11 14.23
CA ASN A 481 -13.70 -28.52 14.65
C ASN A 481 -13.71 -29.52 13.48
N ASP A 482 -12.97 -29.23 12.41
CA ASP A 482 -12.77 -30.09 11.24
C ASP A 482 -11.39 -30.77 11.30
N GLU A 483 -11.19 -31.66 12.28
CA GLU A 483 -9.92 -32.30 12.52
C GLU A 483 -9.41 -33.14 11.33
N PRO A 484 -10.27 -33.81 10.53
CA PRO A 484 -9.81 -34.50 9.32
C PRO A 484 -9.16 -33.55 8.31
N ALA A 485 -9.76 -32.37 8.06
CA ALA A 485 -9.19 -31.37 7.16
C ALA A 485 -7.88 -30.78 7.74
N ALA A 486 -7.82 -30.54 9.05
CA ALA A 486 -6.62 -30.05 9.72
C ALA A 486 -5.44 -31.01 9.57
N THR A 487 -5.67 -32.30 9.82
CA THR A 487 -4.64 -33.36 9.72
C THR A 487 -4.15 -33.51 8.29
N ALA A 488 -5.06 -33.51 7.30
CA ALA A 488 -4.71 -33.61 5.88
C ALA A 488 -3.88 -32.40 5.41
N ALA A 489 -4.31 -31.16 5.77
CA ALA A 489 -3.58 -29.96 5.41
C ALA A 489 -2.19 -29.90 6.06
N SER A 490 -2.05 -30.32 7.33
CA SER A 490 -0.76 -30.39 8.02
C SER A 490 0.20 -31.37 7.36
N ALA A 491 -0.26 -32.58 7.06
CA ALA A 491 0.56 -33.62 6.40
C ALA A 491 1.00 -33.18 4.99
N LEU A 492 0.12 -32.52 4.24
CA LEU A 492 0.45 -32.00 2.92
C LEU A 492 1.43 -30.82 3.00
N ARG A 493 1.31 -29.96 4.03
CA ARG A 493 2.25 -28.88 4.30
C ARG A 493 3.65 -29.40 4.53
N ASP A 494 3.82 -30.46 5.35
CA ASP A 494 5.12 -31.04 5.63
C ASP A 494 5.77 -31.61 4.35
N LYS A 495 4.98 -32.26 3.50
CA LYS A 495 5.42 -32.74 2.19
C LYS A 495 5.83 -31.60 1.27
N ALA A 496 4.99 -30.58 1.13
CA ALA A 496 5.28 -29.43 0.28
C ALA A 496 6.52 -28.65 0.74
N LEU A 497 6.72 -28.49 2.07
CA LEU A 497 7.95 -27.92 2.64
C LEU A 497 9.20 -28.75 2.30
N GLN A 498 9.07 -30.07 2.32
CA GLN A 498 10.18 -30.96 1.92
C GLN A 498 10.50 -30.77 0.44
N THR A 499 9.50 -30.74 -0.43
CA THR A 499 9.65 -30.50 -1.86
C THR A 499 10.32 -29.16 -2.14
N LEU A 500 9.80 -28.07 -1.56
CA LEU A 500 10.38 -26.73 -1.70
C LEU A 500 11.86 -26.71 -1.33
N ASN A 501 12.21 -27.28 -0.18
CA ASN A 501 13.57 -27.22 0.32
C ASN A 501 14.52 -28.23 -0.37
N GLN A 502 14.03 -29.23 -1.05
CA GLN A 502 14.88 -30.22 -1.75
C GLN A 502 14.99 -29.97 -3.25
N ARG A 503 13.86 -29.72 -3.94
CA ARG A 503 13.86 -29.61 -5.40
C ARG A 503 14.24 -28.25 -5.92
N TYR A 504 13.90 -27.15 -5.19
CA TYR A 504 14.17 -25.79 -5.65
C TYR A 504 15.56 -25.30 -5.26
N TRP A 505 16.19 -25.89 -4.25
CA TRP A 505 17.50 -25.43 -3.77
C TRP A 505 18.65 -25.80 -4.72
N ARG A 506 19.45 -24.80 -5.09
CA ARG A 506 20.63 -24.90 -5.93
C ARG A 506 21.86 -24.76 -5.05
N GLU A 507 22.48 -25.89 -4.65
CA GLU A 507 23.56 -25.89 -3.66
C GLU A 507 24.82 -25.16 -4.15
N ALA A 508 25.19 -25.33 -5.42
CA ALA A 508 26.38 -24.71 -6.00
C ALA A 508 26.23 -23.18 -6.13
N GLU A 509 25.03 -22.71 -6.49
CA GLU A 509 24.69 -21.31 -6.70
C GLU A 509 24.32 -20.57 -5.41
N GLY A 510 23.85 -21.31 -4.38
CA GLY A 510 23.45 -20.77 -3.09
C GLY A 510 22.15 -19.99 -3.10
N TYR A 511 21.18 -20.41 -3.94
CA TYR A 511 19.84 -19.83 -3.98
C TYR A 511 18.77 -20.85 -4.38
N TYR A 512 17.49 -20.50 -4.17
CA TYR A 512 16.35 -21.28 -4.65
C TYR A 512 16.05 -20.90 -6.10
N ALA A 513 15.91 -21.91 -6.97
CA ALA A 513 15.50 -21.73 -8.37
C ALA A 513 14.16 -21.03 -8.49
N PHE A 514 13.93 -20.32 -9.59
CA PHE A 514 12.64 -19.67 -9.86
C PHE A 514 11.48 -20.66 -9.91
N GLY A 515 11.68 -21.85 -10.48
CA GLY A 515 10.62 -22.84 -10.57
C GLY A 515 11.08 -24.18 -11.17
N ILE A 516 10.11 -25.06 -11.32
CA ILE A 516 10.24 -26.33 -12.01
C ILE A 516 9.57 -26.22 -13.37
N LEU A 517 10.27 -26.60 -14.43
CA LEU A 517 9.77 -26.62 -15.81
C LEU A 517 8.92 -27.87 -16.07
N ARG A 518 8.07 -27.86 -17.10
CA ARG A 518 7.31 -29.04 -17.55
C ARG A 518 8.19 -30.28 -17.86
N SER A 519 9.43 -30.05 -18.20
CA SER A 519 10.44 -31.11 -18.39
C SER A 519 10.95 -31.74 -17.09
N GLY A 520 10.57 -31.25 -15.92
CA GLY A 520 11.08 -31.63 -14.60
C GLY A 520 12.41 -30.96 -14.21
N ARG A 521 13.05 -30.21 -15.11
CA ARG A 521 14.27 -29.45 -14.81
C ARG A 521 13.92 -28.16 -14.04
N THR A 522 14.91 -27.64 -13.32
CA THR A 522 14.78 -26.33 -12.67
C THR A 522 14.97 -25.20 -13.67
N ASN A 523 14.22 -24.10 -13.47
CA ASN A 523 14.51 -22.79 -14.05
C ASN A 523 15.49 -22.08 -13.12
N ASP A 524 16.77 -22.08 -13.48
CA ASP A 524 17.88 -21.68 -12.62
C ASP A 524 18.15 -20.16 -12.63
N ASN A 525 17.23 -19.34 -13.15
CA ASN A 525 17.37 -17.90 -13.05
C ASN A 525 17.32 -17.45 -11.58
N LEU A 526 18.27 -16.58 -11.20
CA LEU A 526 18.21 -15.89 -9.92
C LEU A 526 17.10 -14.84 -9.96
N THR A 527 16.09 -15.03 -9.11
CA THR A 527 14.94 -14.12 -8.97
C THR A 527 14.72 -13.76 -7.51
N MET A 528 13.95 -12.69 -7.26
CA MET A 528 13.54 -12.34 -5.89
C MET A 528 12.41 -13.21 -5.33
N TRP A 529 11.69 -13.97 -6.14
CA TRP A 529 10.45 -14.65 -5.77
C TRP A 529 10.56 -15.60 -4.57
N PRO A 530 11.71 -16.25 -4.27
CA PRO A 530 11.89 -16.99 -3.01
C PRO A 530 11.73 -16.14 -1.74
N ALA A 531 11.86 -14.81 -1.84
CA ALA A 531 11.64 -13.92 -0.70
C ALA A 531 10.20 -13.97 -0.17
N THR A 532 9.21 -14.29 -1.01
CA THR A 532 7.82 -14.49 -0.56
C THR A 532 7.73 -15.68 0.39
N ALA A 533 8.35 -16.82 0.03
CA ALA A 533 8.42 -17.99 0.92
C ALA A 533 9.21 -17.68 2.21
N GLN A 534 10.29 -16.89 2.11
CA GLN A 534 11.07 -16.45 3.28
C GLN A 534 10.27 -15.50 4.20
N SER A 535 9.47 -14.62 3.65
CA SER A 535 8.58 -13.73 4.44
C SER A 535 7.62 -14.52 5.32
N PHE A 536 7.21 -15.71 4.89
CA PHE A 536 6.40 -16.65 5.67
C PHE A 536 7.23 -17.58 6.56
N GLY A 537 8.58 -17.53 6.50
CA GLY A 537 9.47 -18.36 7.30
C GLY A 537 9.53 -19.83 6.83
N LEU A 538 9.39 -20.08 5.53
CA LEU A 538 9.30 -21.42 4.96
C LEU A 538 10.63 -21.99 4.50
N LEU A 539 11.65 -21.14 4.31
CA LEU A 539 12.97 -21.58 3.87
C LEU A 539 13.79 -22.07 5.07
N ARG A 540 14.67 -23.04 4.83
CA ARG A 540 15.62 -23.49 5.86
C ARG A 540 16.54 -22.33 6.26
N PRO A 541 16.82 -22.11 7.57
CA PRO A 541 17.60 -20.96 8.03
C PRO A 541 18.96 -20.80 7.37
N ASP A 542 19.73 -21.90 7.22
CA ASP A 542 21.06 -21.93 6.59
C ASP A 542 21.02 -21.54 5.11
N ARG A 543 19.93 -21.87 4.41
CA ARG A 543 19.70 -21.57 3.00
C ARG A 543 19.09 -20.20 2.81
N ALA A 544 18.18 -19.82 3.70
CA ALA A 544 17.57 -18.50 3.72
C ALA A 544 18.64 -17.41 3.83
N GLU A 545 19.62 -17.57 4.71
CA GLU A 545 20.72 -16.64 4.87
C GLU A 545 21.50 -16.45 3.56
N ARG A 546 21.93 -17.53 2.90
CA ARG A 546 22.64 -17.49 1.61
C ARG A 546 21.79 -16.85 0.51
N MET A 547 20.50 -17.22 0.44
CA MET A 547 19.56 -16.63 -0.52
C MET A 547 19.39 -15.14 -0.29
N MET A 548 19.15 -14.71 0.95
CA MET A 548 18.91 -13.31 1.27
C MET A 548 20.14 -12.42 1.05
N ALA A 549 21.36 -12.95 1.22
CA ALA A 549 22.59 -12.28 0.84
C ALA A 549 22.67 -12.04 -0.69
N ARG A 550 22.24 -13.02 -1.49
CA ARG A 550 22.14 -12.85 -2.96
C ARG A 550 21.12 -11.77 -3.34
N LEU A 551 19.97 -11.74 -2.66
CA LEU A 551 18.93 -10.72 -2.93
C LEU A 551 19.37 -9.32 -2.52
N ALA A 552 20.25 -9.17 -1.53
CA ALA A 552 20.81 -7.88 -1.13
C ALA A 552 21.78 -7.30 -2.16
N SER A 553 22.39 -8.13 -3.03
CA SER A 553 23.37 -7.70 -4.03
C SER A 553 22.74 -6.91 -5.18
N ASP A 554 23.59 -6.22 -5.97
CA ASP A 554 23.18 -5.47 -7.17
C ASP A 554 22.53 -6.32 -8.25
N ALA A 555 22.72 -7.65 -8.20
CA ALA A 555 22.02 -8.55 -9.09
C ALA A 555 20.50 -8.41 -8.99
N ILE A 556 19.97 -8.13 -7.80
CA ILE A 556 18.52 -7.98 -7.53
C ILE A 556 18.19 -6.57 -7.02
N SER A 557 18.91 -6.07 -6.00
CA SER A 557 18.55 -4.83 -5.33
C SER A 557 19.17 -3.59 -6.01
N THR A 558 18.37 -2.54 -6.15
CA THR A 558 18.79 -1.17 -6.47
C THR A 558 18.70 -0.30 -5.21
N ASP A 559 19.04 0.97 -5.29
CA ASP A 559 18.85 1.91 -4.17
C ASP A 559 17.37 2.23 -3.92
N TRP A 560 16.48 1.97 -4.90
CA TRP A 560 15.04 2.22 -4.82
C TRP A 560 14.16 0.96 -4.77
N GLY A 561 14.75 -0.23 -4.69
CA GLY A 561 14.01 -1.46 -4.52
C GLY A 561 14.58 -2.67 -5.24
N ALA A 562 13.79 -3.73 -5.35
CA ALA A 562 14.21 -5.01 -5.90
C ALA A 562 13.65 -5.25 -7.31
N ARG A 563 14.49 -5.81 -8.17
CA ARG A 563 14.13 -6.36 -9.48
C ARG A 563 13.56 -7.78 -9.32
N PRO A 564 12.56 -8.18 -10.10
CA PRO A 564 12.06 -9.57 -10.08
C PRO A 564 13.08 -10.57 -10.59
N LEU A 565 13.92 -10.18 -11.53
CA LEU A 565 14.96 -10.99 -12.17
C LEU A 565 16.33 -10.34 -12.05
N SER A 566 17.37 -11.15 -11.85
CA SER A 566 18.77 -10.71 -11.78
C SER A 566 19.18 -9.89 -13.01
N SER A 567 19.85 -8.77 -12.77
CA SER A 567 20.47 -7.95 -13.82
C SER A 567 21.56 -8.68 -14.61
N GLN A 568 22.00 -9.84 -14.12
CA GLN A 568 22.99 -10.72 -14.78
C GLN A 568 22.33 -11.78 -15.68
N SER A 569 21.01 -11.91 -15.66
CA SER A 569 20.30 -12.85 -16.53
C SER A 569 20.33 -12.37 -17.98
N PRO A 570 20.47 -13.28 -18.96
CA PRO A 570 20.34 -12.91 -20.38
C PRO A 570 18.92 -12.46 -20.76
N LEU A 571 17.93 -12.69 -19.91
CA LEU A 571 16.55 -12.25 -20.09
C LEU A 571 16.30 -10.86 -19.48
N TYR A 572 17.29 -10.25 -18.83
CA TYR A 572 17.12 -8.98 -18.13
C TYR A 572 16.89 -7.80 -19.11
N ASP A 573 15.82 -7.07 -18.84
CA ASP A 573 15.51 -5.79 -19.47
C ASP A 573 14.96 -4.85 -18.39
N PRO A 574 15.65 -3.73 -18.08
CA PRO A 574 15.27 -2.83 -16.99
C PRO A 574 13.92 -2.12 -17.22
N MET A 575 13.36 -2.19 -18.43
CA MET A 575 12.08 -1.59 -18.81
C MET A 575 10.96 -2.63 -18.92
N HIS A 576 11.29 -3.93 -18.89
CA HIS A 576 10.30 -4.99 -19.04
C HIS A 576 9.58 -5.28 -17.73
N TYR A 577 8.25 -5.40 -17.79
CA TYR A 577 7.34 -5.63 -16.67
C TYR A 577 7.83 -6.71 -15.70
N ASN A 578 8.03 -7.95 -16.16
CA ASN A 578 8.46 -9.08 -15.32
C ASN A 578 9.97 -9.38 -15.34
N ASN A 579 10.76 -8.79 -16.29
CA ASN A 579 12.14 -9.22 -16.49
C ASN A 579 13.17 -8.20 -15.98
N GLY A 580 12.78 -7.14 -15.27
CA GLY A 580 13.81 -6.24 -14.75
C GLY A 580 13.35 -4.91 -14.18
N ALA A 581 12.12 -4.47 -14.44
CA ALA A 581 11.57 -3.29 -13.78
C ALA A 581 11.52 -3.51 -12.25
N VAL A 582 11.84 -2.49 -11.47
CA VAL A 582 11.72 -2.54 -10.00
C VAL A 582 10.25 -2.42 -9.61
N TRP A 583 9.79 -3.35 -8.80
CA TRP A 583 8.44 -3.34 -8.26
C TRP A 583 8.48 -3.01 -6.75
N PRO A 584 7.82 -1.94 -6.30
CA PRO A 584 7.60 -1.71 -4.87
C PRO A 584 6.97 -2.92 -4.18
N PHE A 585 6.06 -3.62 -4.84
CA PHE A 585 5.44 -4.86 -4.39
C PHE A 585 6.47 -5.93 -4.00
N VAL A 586 7.36 -6.34 -4.92
CA VAL A 586 8.36 -7.36 -4.63
C VAL A 586 9.45 -6.86 -3.68
N THR A 587 9.72 -5.55 -3.69
CA THR A 587 10.64 -4.89 -2.77
C THR A 587 10.23 -5.11 -1.31
N GLY A 588 8.93 -5.00 -1.03
CA GLY A 588 8.41 -5.25 0.31
C GLY A 588 8.61 -6.70 0.77
N PHE A 589 8.43 -7.69 -0.09
CA PHE A 589 8.72 -9.09 0.26
C PHE A 589 10.22 -9.32 0.49
N VAL A 590 11.09 -8.72 -0.31
CA VAL A 590 12.55 -8.82 -0.07
C VAL A 590 12.91 -8.20 1.27
N SER A 591 12.40 -7.00 1.57
CA SER A 591 12.64 -6.34 2.87
C SER A 591 12.15 -7.20 4.04
N TRP A 592 10.91 -7.68 3.98
CA TRP A 592 10.35 -8.54 5.01
C TRP A 592 11.15 -9.84 5.17
N GLY A 593 11.55 -10.48 4.06
CA GLY A 593 12.39 -11.66 4.06
C GLY A 593 13.79 -11.43 4.68
N GLN A 594 14.41 -10.25 4.46
CA GLN A 594 15.67 -9.85 5.10
C GLN A 594 15.51 -9.79 6.63
N TYR A 595 14.45 -9.11 7.13
CA TYR A 595 14.17 -9.07 8.56
C TYR A 595 13.92 -10.45 9.15
N ARG A 596 13.19 -11.31 8.43
CA ARG A 596 12.91 -12.67 8.88
C ARG A 596 14.19 -13.53 8.93
N ALA A 597 15.22 -13.19 8.17
CA ALA A 597 16.55 -13.79 8.20
C ALA A 597 17.52 -13.11 9.18
N GLY A 598 17.04 -12.18 10.04
CA GLY A 598 17.89 -11.47 10.99
C GLY A 598 18.85 -10.47 10.36
N ARG A 599 18.51 -9.88 9.20
CA ARG A 599 19.36 -9.00 8.38
C ARG A 599 18.81 -7.58 8.24
N PRO A 600 18.60 -6.84 9.37
CA PRO A 600 17.97 -5.50 9.34
C PRO A 600 18.74 -4.49 8.48
N TRP A 601 20.10 -4.63 8.39
CA TRP A 601 20.95 -3.76 7.59
C TRP A 601 20.68 -3.84 6.07
N SER A 602 20.07 -4.93 5.58
CA SER A 602 19.61 -5.07 4.20
C SER A 602 18.09 -4.85 4.07
N GLY A 603 17.32 -5.03 5.15
CA GLY A 603 15.86 -4.85 5.16
C GLY A 603 15.46 -3.38 5.21
N TYR A 604 16.05 -2.59 6.13
CA TYR A 604 15.68 -1.19 6.35
C TYR A 604 15.90 -0.27 5.13
N PRO A 605 17.01 -0.37 4.36
CA PRO A 605 17.19 0.47 3.17
C PRO A 605 16.04 0.37 2.16
N LEU A 606 15.41 -0.81 2.05
CA LEU A 606 14.25 -1.03 1.18
C LEU A 606 12.97 -0.39 1.74
N ILE A 607 12.77 -0.39 3.06
CA ILE A 607 11.69 0.37 3.72
C ILE A 607 11.88 1.87 3.47
N HIS A 608 13.10 2.39 3.68
CA HIS A 608 13.41 3.79 3.46
C HIS A 608 13.13 4.22 2.01
N ALA A 609 13.57 3.42 1.04
CA ALA A 609 13.31 3.67 -0.38
C ALA A 609 11.81 3.70 -0.71
N LEU A 610 11.03 2.76 -0.17
CA LEU A 610 9.57 2.76 -0.35
C LEU A 610 8.92 3.99 0.31
N ALA A 611 9.39 4.41 1.48
CA ALA A 611 8.88 5.60 2.15
C ALA A 611 9.11 6.87 1.32
N GLN A 612 10.29 7.04 0.70
CA GLN A 612 10.59 8.18 -0.18
C GLN A 612 9.64 8.27 -1.39
N MET A 613 9.21 7.14 -1.96
CA MET A 613 8.28 7.13 -3.09
C MET A 613 6.95 7.82 -2.79
N THR A 614 6.54 7.89 -1.51
CA THR A 614 5.35 8.62 -1.07
C THR A 614 5.39 10.11 -1.42
N PHE A 615 6.59 10.69 -1.58
CA PHE A 615 6.80 12.12 -1.81
C PHE A 615 7.24 12.46 -3.23
N ASP A 616 8.02 11.59 -3.86
CA ASP A 616 8.74 11.91 -5.09
C ASP A 616 7.85 11.89 -6.34
N TRP A 617 6.82 11.03 -6.37
CA TRP A 617 5.96 10.86 -7.53
C TRP A 617 4.54 11.42 -7.27
N ALA A 618 3.51 10.62 -7.42
CA ALA A 618 2.17 11.04 -7.03
C ALA A 618 2.10 11.19 -5.51
N ARG A 619 1.90 12.41 -5.02
CA ARG A 619 1.98 12.73 -3.59
C ARG A 619 1.03 11.88 -2.75
N GLY A 620 1.57 11.19 -1.74
CA GLY A 620 0.85 10.27 -0.88
C GLY A 620 0.58 8.89 -1.50
N ARG A 621 1.14 8.58 -2.67
CA ARG A 621 0.86 7.39 -3.48
C ARG A 621 2.15 6.70 -3.93
N HIS A 622 2.03 5.41 -4.29
CA HIS A 622 3.15 4.62 -4.81
C HIS A 622 2.88 4.20 -6.25
N PRO A 623 3.88 4.33 -7.15
CA PRO A 623 3.76 3.82 -8.51
C PRO A 623 3.85 2.29 -8.52
N GLU A 624 3.27 1.66 -9.54
CA GLU A 624 3.35 0.23 -9.76
C GLU A 624 4.79 -0.22 -10.03
N LEU A 625 5.47 0.44 -10.96
CA LEU A 625 6.78 0.04 -11.48
C LEU A 625 7.71 1.23 -11.64
N LEU A 626 9.01 0.97 -11.40
CA LEU A 626 10.10 1.87 -11.75
C LEU A 626 11.10 1.15 -12.67
N SER A 627 11.90 1.92 -13.39
CA SER A 627 12.99 1.35 -14.20
C SER A 627 13.97 0.56 -13.32
N GLY A 628 14.45 -0.57 -13.82
CA GLY A 628 15.51 -1.35 -13.19
C GLY A 628 16.91 -0.71 -13.26
N ALA A 629 17.05 0.38 -14.03
CA ALA A 629 18.32 1.08 -14.26
C ALA A 629 18.39 2.48 -13.65
N PHE A 630 17.25 3.17 -13.56
CA PHE A 630 17.15 4.55 -13.09
C PHE A 630 15.99 4.74 -12.14
N TYR A 631 16.12 5.61 -11.14
CA TYR A 631 15.03 5.94 -10.22
C TYR A 631 13.97 6.79 -10.92
N ARG A 632 13.08 6.12 -11.65
CA ARG A 632 11.99 6.73 -12.41
C ARG A 632 10.87 5.70 -12.65
N PRO A 633 9.58 6.04 -12.42
CA PRO A 633 8.47 5.22 -12.86
C PRO A 633 8.49 4.98 -14.37
N LEU A 634 8.03 3.82 -14.81
CA LEU A 634 7.82 3.57 -16.24
C LEU A 634 6.60 4.36 -16.72
N ASP A 635 6.64 4.83 -17.97
CA ASP A 635 5.53 5.60 -18.57
C ASP A 635 4.23 4.77 -18.71
N THR A 636 4.37 3.43 -18.69
CA THR A 636 3.25 2.47 -18.73
C THR A 636 2.76 2.04 -17.35
N ALA A 637 3.47 2.41 -16.28
CA ALA A 637 3.11 2.03 -14.92
C ALA A 637 1.86 2.77 -14.43
N VAL A 638 1.04 2.08 -13.66
CA VAL A 638 -0.06 2.72 -12.92
C VAL A 638 0.54 3.61 -11.82
N PRO A 639 0.17 4.91 -11.78
CA PRO A 639 0.82 5.85 -10.86
C PRO A 639 0.39 5.71 -9.40
N HIS A 640 -0.67 4.97 -9.13
CA HIS A 640 -1.24 4.77 -7.81
C HIS A 640 -1.66 3.30 -7.66
N GLN A 641 -0.80 2.49 -7.03
CA GLN A 641 -0.96 1.05 -6.88
C GLN A 641 -0.97 0.64 -5.41
N PHE A 642 -2.04 -0.01 -4.96
CA PHE A 642 -2.24 -0.30 -3.53
C PHE A 642 -1.33 -1.41 -3.00
N PHE A 643 -1.00 -2.44 -3.78
CA PHE A 643 -0.04 -3.44 -3.31
C PHE A 643 1.38 -2.85 -3.13
N ALA A 644 1.74 -1.81 -3.90
CA ALA A 644 2.98 -1.06 -3.70
C ALA A 644 2.98 -0.37 -2.33
N THR A 645 1.87 0.28 -1.98
CA THR A 645 1.66 0.93 -0.67
C THR A 645 1.63 -0.08 0.48
N SER A 646 0.93 -1.21 0.32
CA SER A 646 0.85 -2.24 1.37
C SER A 646 2.22 -2.85 1.67
N MET A 647 3.12 -2.85 0.69
CA MET A 647 4.48 -3.37 0.82
C MET A 647 5.50 -2.35 1.36
N LEU A 648 5.08 -1.14 1.72
CA LEU A 648 5.76 -0.32 2.73
C LEU A 648 5.35 -0.74 4.15
N LEU A 649 4.05 -0.90 4.41
CA LEU A 649 3.54 -1.21 5.75
C LEU A 649 3.88 -2.64 6.21
N SER A 650 3.79 -3.63 5.31
CA SER A 650 4.02 -5.03 5.68
C SER A 650 5.42 -5.29 6.24
N PRO A 651 6.53 -4.87 5.61
CA PRO A 651 7.86 -5.04 6.18
C PRO A 651 8.11 -4.19 7.44
N ILE A 652 7.45 -3.03 7.60
CA ILE A 652 7.49 -2.29 8.87
C ILE A 652 6.83 -3.10 9.98
N MET A 653 5.63 -3.61 9.76
CA MET A 653 4.87 -4.31 10.79
C MET A 653 5.45 -5.70 11.08
N TYR A 654 5.65 -6.53 10.06
CA TYR A 654 6.08 -7.92 10.24
C TYR A 654 7.60 -8.11 10.27
N GLY A 655 8.37 -7.14 9.76
CA GLY A 655 9.83 -7.14 9.73
C GLY A 655 10.44 -6.28 10.83
N LEU A 656 10.44 -4.95 10.63
CA LEU A 656 11.05 -3.97 11.53
C LEU A 656 10.54 -4.10 12.97
N LEU A 657 9.22 -4.23 13.16
CA LEU A 657 8.58 -4.43 14.47
C LEU A 657 8.42 -5.92 14.83
N GLY A 658 8.43 -6.83 13.87
CA GLY A 658 8.20 -8.26 14.08
C GLY A 658 6.86 -8.54 14.75
N TRP A 659 5.80 -7.81 14.36
CA TRP A 659 4.46 -7.89 14.94
C TRP A 659 3.67 -9.07 14.39
N GLU A 660 3.24 -9.98 15.27
CA GLU A 660 2.43 -11.14 14.93
C GLU A 660 1.28 -11.30 15.95
N PRO A 661 0.07 -10.83 15.65
CA PRO A 661 -1.10 -10.98 16.52
C PRO A 661 -1.66 -12.40 16.45
N ASP A 662 -2.12 -12.93 17.60
CA ASP A 662 -2.83 -14.21 17.72
C ASP A 662 -4.00 -14.06 18.71
N ALA A 663 -5.04 -13.34 18.27
CA ALA A 663 -6.21 -13.06 19.10
C ALA A 663 -6.93 -14.33 19.57
N PRO A 664 -7.11 -15.38 18.75
CA PRO A 664 -7.71 -16.63 19.21
C PRO A 664 -6.96 -17.30 20.38
N ALA A 665 -5.65 -17.11 20.47
CA ALA A 665 -4.82 -17.64 21.55
C ALA A 665 -4.61 -16.63 22.69
N GLY A 666 -5.18 -15.42 22.62
CA GLY A 666 -4.99 -14.35 23.60
C GLY A 666 -3.54 -13.91 23.75
N ARG A 667 -2.79 -13.92 22.65
CA ARG A 667 -1.36 -13.57 22.64
C ARG A 667 -0.96 -12.77 21.41
N ALA A 668 0.23 -12.17 21.48
CA ALA A 668 0.91 -11.58 20.34
C ALA A 668 2.42 -11.77 20.47
N ARG A 669 3.15 -11.67 19.36
CA ARG A 669 4.61 -11.58 19.33
C ARG A 669 5.03 -10.20 18.84
N LEU A 670 6.08 -9.65 19.43
CA LEU A 670 6.71 -8.39 19.05
C LEU A 670 8.24 -8.58 19.11
N ALA A 671 8.91 -8.53 17.96
CA ALA A 671 10.32 -8.83 17.83
C ALA A 671 11.04 -7.71 17.04
N PRO A 672 11.24 -6.52 17.64
CA PRO A 672 11.76 -5.36 16.94
C PRO A 672 13.24 -5.54 16.59
N GLN A 673 13.57 -5.15 15.35
CA GLN A 673 14.93 -5.07 14.81
C GLN A 673 15.15 -3.64 14.29
N LEU A 674 15.25 -2.69 15.21
CA LEU A 674 15.32 -1.26 14.91
C LEU A 674 16.74 -0.85 14.48
N PRO A 675 16.90 0.17 13.60
CA PRO A 675 18.18 0.77 13.33
C PRO A 675 18.90 1.14 14.64
N PRO A 676 20.20 0.85 14.80
CA PRO A 676 20.89 1.01 16.06
C PRO A 676 21.05 2.47 16.50
N SER A 677 20.94 3.44 15.60
CA SER A 677 20.93 4.87 15.90
C SER A 677 19.61 5.37 16.51
N TRP A 678 18.54 4.58 16.47
CA TRP A 678 17.24 4.98 17.00
C TRP A 678 17.22 4.83 18.52
N ASP A 679 17.22 5.96 19.22
CA ASP A 679 17.21 6.00 20.67
C ASP A 679 15.82 5.84 21.28
N ARG A 680 14.76 6.19 20.52
CA ARG A 680 13.36 6.09 20.95
C ARG A 680 12.42 5.76 19.81
N VAL A 681 11.49 4.82 20.04
CA VAL A 681 10.38 4.51 19.14
C VAL A 681 9.10 4.33 19.95
N SER A 682 7.99 4.90 19.49
CA SER A 682 6.67 4.71 20.08
C SER A 682 5.72 4.06 19.08
N VAL A 683 5.05 3.01 19.51
CA VAL A 683 4.00 2.34 18.71
C VAL A 683 2.74 2.29 19.54
N ARG A 684 1.68 2.89 19.04
CA ARG A 684 0.37 2.90 19.72
C ARG A 684 -0.67 2.18 18.87
N HIS A 685 -1.70 1.68 19.54
CA HIS A 685 -2.86 1.02 18.91
C HIS A 685 -2.53 -0.26 18.13
N LEU A 686 -1.48 -1.01 18.51
CA LEU A 686 -1.30 -2.38 18.06
C LEU A 686 -2.48 -3.22 18.55
N ARG A 687 -3.24 -3.80 17.62
CA ARG A 687 -4.51 -4.46 17.92
C ARG A 687 -4.40 -5.99 17.92
N VAL A 688 -4.96 -6.64 18.95
CA VAL A 688 -5.13 -8.10 19.05
C VAL A 688 -6.53 -8.36 19.57
N GLY A 689 -7.45 -8.73 18.70
CA GLY A 689 -8.87 -8.82 19.10
C GLY A 689 -9.37 -7.48 19.66
N SER A 690 -9.89 -7.50 20.88
CA SER A 690 -10.35 -6.30 21.59
C SER A 690 -9.23 -5.51 22.27
N ALA A 691 -8.03 -6.11 22.45
CA ALA A 691 -6.92 -5.46 23.10
C ALA A 691 -6.18 -4.49 22.16
N ARG A 692 -5.76 -3.35 22.74
CA ARG A 692 -4.91 -2.34 22.07
C ARG A 692 -3.67 -2.16 22.91
N LEU A 693 -2.50 -2.45 22.31
CA LEU A 693 -1.22 -2.29 22.96
C LEU A 693 -0.60 -0.95 22.63
N THR A 694 0.14 -0.41 23.59
CA THR A 694 1.08 0.70 23.42
C THR A 694 2.44 0.23 23.89
N VAL A 695 3.46 0.50 23.07
CA VAL A 695 4.85 0.11 23.34
C VAL A 695 5.74 1.34 23.14
N GLN A 696 6.61 1.59 24.10
CA GLN A 696 7.66 2.61 24.01
C GLN A 696 9.01 1.92 24.15
N PHE A 697 9.82 2.02 23.11
CA PHE A 697 11.19 1.53 23.08
C PHE A 697 12.15 2.66 23.38
N GLU A 698 13.17 2.38 24.21
CA GLU A 698 14.28 3.26 24.46
C GLU A 698 15.58 2.44 24.40
N ARG A 699 16.59 2.95 23.72
CA ARG A 699 17.90 2.34 23.59
C ARG A 699 18.98 3.28 24.13
N GLY A 700 19.92 2.71 24.87
CA GLY A 700 21.12 3.39 25.37
C GLY A 700 22.31 2.42 25.37
N SER A 701 23.45 2.90 25.87
CA SER A 701 24.67 2.11 25.94
C SER A 701 24.48 0.81 26.73
N GLY A 702 24.65 -0.34 26.02
CA GLY A 702 24.52 -1.68 26.63
C GLY A 702 23.14 -1.99 27.20
N ARG A 703 22.09 -1.30 26.76
CA ARG A 703 20.75 -1.43 27.30
C ARG A 703 19.66 -1.10 26.28
N ALA A 704 18.59 -1.87 26.31
CA ALA A 704 17.31 -1.56 25.65
C ALA A 704 16.16 -1.75 26.64
N THR A 705 15.15 -0.91 26.55
CA THR A 705 13.93 -1.02 27.36
C THR A 705 12.69 -0.98 26.47
N ALA A 706 11.67 -1.75 26.85
CA ALA A 706 10.34 -1.67 26.30
C ALA A 706 9.33 -1.47 27.43
N THR A 707 8.61 -0.36 27.42
CA THR A 707 7.48 -0.13 28.31
C THR A 707 6.20 -0.49 27.56
N VAL A 708 5.46 -1.48 28.05
CA VAL A 708 4.31 -2.07 27.37
C VAL A 708 3.06 -1.98 28.24
N SER A 709 1.95 -1.57 27.65
CA SER A 709 0.62 -1.62 28.27
C SER A 709 -0.44 -2.05 27.26
N ALA A 710 -1.56 -2.60 27.72
CA ALA A 710 -2.68 -3.01 26.87
C ALA A 710 -4.02 -2.66 27.49
N SER A 711 -5.02 -2.34 26.68
CA SER A 711 -6.38 -2.01 27.15
C SER A 711 -7.14 -3.22 27.73
N ALA A 712 -6.70 -4.44 27.42
CA ALA A 712 -7.22 -5.70 27.94
C ALA A 712 -6.05 -6.70 28.13
N PRO A 713 -6.15 -7.66 29.05
CA PRO A 713 -5.10 -8.63 29.33
C PRO A 713 -4.77 -9.51 28.12
N LEU A 714 -3.47 -9.71 27.86
CA LEU A 714 -2.96 -10.68 26.90
C LEU A 714 -1.50 -11.08 27.25
N ASN A 715 -1.02 -12.17 26.67
CA ASN A 715 0.37 -12.58 26.77
C ASN A 715 1.17 -12.03 25.56
N LEU A 716 2.20 -11.22 25.83
CA LEU A 716 3.11 -10.71 24.82
C LEU A 716 4.41 -11.53 24.84
N GLU A 717 4.71 -12.21 23.73
CA GLU A 717 6.03 -12.77 23.46
C GLU A 717 6.92 -11.63 22.93
N PHE A 718 7.69 -11.04 23.82
CA PHE A 718 8.61 -9.95 23.47
C PHE A 718 10.00 -10.52 23.21
N ALA A 719 10.58 -10.21 22.03
CA ALA A 719 11.89 -10.68 21.63
C ALA A 719 12.77 -9.49 21.21
N GLN A 720 13.64 -9.05 22.11
CA GLN A 720 14.54 -7.92 21.87
C GLN A 720 15.77 -8.36 21.09
N SER A 721 16.03 -7.71 19.97
CA SER A 721 17.31 -7.83 19.27
C SER A 721 18.42 -7.15 20.07
N VAL A 722 19.57 -7.80 20.20
CA VAL A 722 20.80 -7.28 20.81
C VAL A 722 21.93 -7.29 19.79
N PRO A 723 23.00 -6.45 19.97
CA PRO A 723 24.11 -6.38 19.02
C PRO A 723 24.84 -7.70 18.82
N ALA A 724 25.33 -7.95 17.60
CA ALA A 724 26.11 -9.14 17.28
C ALA A 724 27.35 -9.24 18.17
N GLY A 725 27.52 -10.40 18.84
CA GLY A 725 28.62 -10.64 19.80
C GLY A 725 28.39 -10.01 21.19
N ALA A 726 27.17 -9.60 21.53
CA ALA A 726 26.82 -9.16 22.86
C ALA A 726 27.01 -10.29 23.90
N ARG A 727 27.51 -9.93 25.07
CA ARG A 727 27.82 -10.85 26.19
C ARG A 727 27.06 -10.43 27.45
N ASP A 728 27.00 -11.32 28.44
CA ASP A 728 26.37 -11.06 29.75
C ASP A 728 24.94 -10.53 29.67
N VAL A 729 24.17 -11.04 28.70
CA VAL A 729 22.81 -10.59 28.46
C VAL A 729 21.90 -10.95 29.64
N ARG A 730 21.21 -9.93 30.19
CA ARG A 730 20.29 -10.09 31.33
C ARG A 730 18.96 -9.42 31.00
N VAL A 731 17.88 -10.03 31.46
CA VAL A 731 16.53 -9.50 31.29
C VAL A 731 15.89 -9.27 32.65
N THR A 732 15.26 -8.13 32.82
CA THR A 732 14.40 -7.85 33.96
C THR A 732 13.00 -7.44 33.50
N LEU A 733 12.00 -7.83 34.31
CA LEU A 733 10.62 -7.35 34.21
C LEU A 733 10.30 -6.56 35.49
N ASP A 734 10.01 -5.26 35.36
CA ASP A 734 9.77 -4.33 36.45
C ASP A 734 10.90 -4.39 37.52
N GLY A 735 12.15 -4.47 37.03
CA GLY A 735 13.35 -4.54 37.86
C GLY A 735 13.64 -5.89 38.52
N ARG A 736 12.82 -6.93 38.25
CA ARG A 736 13.05 -8.30 38.76
C ARG A 736 13.65 -9.14 37.62
N ALA A 737 14.72 -9.88 37.93
CA ALA A 737 15.34 -10.78 36.96
C ALA A 737 14.32 -11.86 36.53
N VAL A 738 14.22 -12.10 35.24
CA VAL A 738 13.36 -13.14 34.67
C VAL A 738 14.17 -14.06 33.78
N GLU A 739 13.73 -15.31 33.70
CA GLU A 739 14.30 -16.27 32.76
C GLU A 739 13.91 -15.85 31.33
N ALA A 740 14.91 -15.77 30.45
CA ALA A 740 14.73 -15.43 29.06
C ALA A 740 15.36 -16.51 28.18
N ARG A 741 14.71 -16.78 27.07
CA ARG A 741 15.26 -17.65 26.03
C ARG A 741 16.08 -16.81 25.06
N SER A 742 17.34 -17.18 24.84
CA SER A 742 18.20 -16.53 23.87
C SER A 742 18.29 -17.39 22.62
N GLU A 743 18.01 -16.80 21.47
CA GLU A 743 18.35 -17.35 20.15
C GLU A 743 19.57 -16.58 19.65
N LEU A 744 20.76 -17.16 19.83
CA LEU A 744 22.01 -16.52 19.48
C LEU A 744 22.56 -17.17 18.21
N GLY A 745 22.47 -16.43 17.11
CA GLY A 745 23.08 -16.77 15.81
C GLY A 745 24.20 -15.80 15.46
N PRO A 746 24.97 -16.06 14.42
CA PRO A 746 26.02 -15.14 13.95
C PRO A 746 25.44 -13.78 13.51
N HIS A 747 24.20 -13.75 13.05
CA HIS A 747 23.52 -12.57 12.49
C HIS A 747 22.38 -12.09 13.36
N ASP A 748 21.63 -12.97 13.99
CA ASP A 748 20.48 -12.65 14.79
C ASP A 748 20.69 -13.09 16.25
N GLN A 749 20.53 -12.14 17.15
CA GLN A 749 20.59 -12.37 18.60
C GLN A 749 19.34 -11.79 19.26
N HIS A 750 18.27 -12.60 19.31
CA HIS A 750 17.06 -12.21 20.03
C HIS A 750 17.03 -12.85 21.42
N VAL A 751 16.58 -12.03 22.37
CA VAL A 751 16.31 -12.44 23.75
C VAL A 751 14.83 -12.35 24.00
N GLN A 752 14.18 -13.49 24.14
CA GLN A 752 12.73 -13.64 24.23
C GLN A 752 12.27 -13.80 25.68
N VAL A 753 11.23 -13.07 26.07
CA VAL A 753 10.53 -13.17 27.34
C VAL A 753 9.01 -13.09 27.12
N THR A 754 8.23 -13.82 27.91
CA THR A 754 6.77 -13.70 27.93
C THR A 754 6.34 -12.70 29.00
N VAL A 755 5.60 -11.67 28.59
CA VAL A 755 5.11 -10.58 29.43
C VAL A 755 3.59 -10.64 29.49
N PRO A 756 2.97 -10.87 30.66
CA PRO A 756 1.52 -10.76 30.85
C PRO A 756 1.15 -9.27 30.89
N VAL A 757 0.68 -8.72 29.76
CA VAL A 757 0.39 -7.30 29.62
C VAL A 757 -1.06 -6.97 29.98
N ALA A 758 -1.26 -5.86 30.68
CA ALA A 758 -2.57 -5.31 31.05
C ALA A 758 -2.54 -3.76 30.99
N ALA A 759 -3.54 -3.12 31.59
CA ALA A 759 -3.64 -1.66 31.61
C ALA A 759 -2.46 -0.97 32.35
N GLN A 760 -1.91 -1.64 33.38
CA GLN A 760 -0.73 -1.14 34.07
C GLN A 760 0.51 -1.35 33.21
N PRO A 761 1.28 -0.28 32.90
CA PRO A 761 2.51 -0.43 32.14
C PRO A 761 3.51 -1.34 32.82
N GLN A 762 4.15 -2.22 32.08
CA GLN A 762 5.24 -3.08 32.52
C GLN A 762 6.50 -2.75 31.75
N LYS A 763 7.65 -2.77 32.43
CA LYS A 763 8.95 -2.44 31.84
C LYS A 763 9.79 -3.70 31.69
N VAL A 764 10.07 -4.07 30.43
CA VAL A 764 11.11 -5.03 30.09
C VAL A 764 12.41 -4.28 29.89
N GLU A 765 13.47 -4.70 30.57
CA GLU A 765 14.81 -4.14 30.34
C GLU A 765 15.77 -5.29 29.99
N VAL A 766 16.50 -5.11 28.89
CA VAL A 766 17.56 -6.01 28.45
C VAL A 766 18.87 -5.26 28.51
N THR A 767 19.87 -5.83 29.21
CA THR A 767 21.20 -5.28 29.34
C THR A 767 22.23 -6.27 28.81
N TRP A 768 23.32 -5.76 28.26
CA TRP A 768 24.42 -6.55 27.71
C TRP A 768 25.77 -5.81 27.83
N THR A 769 26.85 -6.54 27.58
CA THR A 769 28.21 -5.99 27.46
C THR A 769 28.74 -6.27 26.05
N GLY A 770 29.48 -5.31 25.49
CA GLY A 770 30.08 -5.45 24.17
C GLY A 770 29.05 -5.53 23.04
N GLY A 771 29.44 -6.18 21.94
CA GLY A 771 28.61 -6.30 20.72
C GLY A 771 28.72 -5.11 19.78
N LEU A 772 28.41 -5.36 18.53
CA LEU A 772 28.46 -4.37 17.45
C LEU A 772 27.27 -4.53 16.52
N ASP A 773 26.70 -3.43 16.08
CA ASP A 773 25.66 -3.36 15.05
C ASP A 773 26.14 -2.51 13.86
N VAL A 774 25.52 -2.74 12.70
CA VAL A 774 25.69 -1.89 11.51
C VAL A 774 24.48 -0.98 11.38
N GLU A 775 24.72 0.32 11.29
CA GLU A 775 23.70 1.26 10.85
C GLU A 775 23.34 0.98 9.39
N PRO A 776 22.07 0.72 9.03
CA PRO A 776 21.68 0.37 7.68
C PRO A 776 22.02 1.50 6.69
N PRO A 777 22.96 1.30 5.74
CA PRO A 777 23.28 2.34 4.77
C PRO A 777 22.12 2.50 3.78
N HIS A 778 21.63 3.69 3.59
CA HIS A 778 20.63 4.03 2.59
C HIS A 778 21.10 5.23 1.76
N ALA A 779 20.67 5.28 0.50
CA ALA A 779 21.01 6.36 -0.42
C ALA A 779 19.86 7.37 -0.47
N GLU A 780 20.22 8.66 -0.56
CA GLU A 780 19.24 9.68 -0.98
C GLU A 780 18.89 9.45 -2.45
N LEU A 781 17.61 9.23 -2.72
CA LEU A 781 17.13 8.99 -4.07
C LEU A 781 16.95 10.31 -4.81
N THR A 782 17.45 10.37 -6.03
CA THR A 782 17.26 11.51 -6.91
C THR A 782 16.61 11.03 -8.22
N PRO A 783 15.47 11.57 -8.64
CA PRO A 783 14.81 11.19 -9.88
C PRO A 783 15.74 11.18 -11.09
N GLY A 784 15.73 10.07 -11.83
CA GLY A 784 16.54 9.86 -13.03
C GLY A 784 17.99 9.41 -12.79
N GLN A 785 18.44 9.27 -11.55
CA GLN A 785 19.80 8.79 -11.25
C GLN A 785 19.88 7.25 -11.23
N PRO A 786 21.03 6.67 -11.62
CA PRO A 786 21.29 5.24 -11.47
C PRO A 786 21.63 4.89 -10.02
N SER A 787 21.54 3.60 -9.68
CA SER A 787 21.93 3.07 -8.38
C SER A 787 23.43 3.23 -8.12
N GLY A 788 23.82 3.87 -7.05
CA GLY A 788 25.22 4.18 -6.69
C GLY A 788 25.56 3.99 -5.21
N GLY A 789 24.58 3.60 -4.37
CA GLY A 789 24.73 3.38 -2.94
C GLY A 789 25.60 2.17 -2.59
N VAL A 790 26.08 2.09 -1.34
CA VAL A 790 26.73 0.89 -0.79
C VAL A 790 25.67 -0.04 -0.20
N ARG A 791 25.90 -1.34 -0.28
CA ARG A 791 25.05 -2.39 0.33
C ARG A 791 25.86 -3.22 1.30
N VAL A 792 25.26 -3.59 2.40
CA VAL A 792 25.80 -4.58 3.32
C VAL A 792 25.25 -5.95 2.89
N LEU A 793 26.12 -6.78 2.36
CA LEU A 793 25.75 -8.13 1.94
C LEU A 793 25.78 -9.12 3.10
N ASP A 794 26.61 -8.87 4.09
CA ASP A 794 26.76 -9.72 5.26
C ASP A 794 27.37 -8.98 6.43
N PHE A 795 26.94 -9.31 7.65
CA PHE A 795 27.51 -8.82 8.88
C PHE A 795 27.23 -9.82 10.02
N GLY A 796 28.28 -10.13 10.80
CA GLY A 796 28.08 -11.04 11.93
C GLY A 796 29.31 -11.15 12.83
N ALA A 797 29.10 -11.78 14.00
CA ALA A 797 30.15 -12.09 14.93
C ALA A 797 31.06 -13.20 14.38
N ALA A 798 32.38 -13.04 14.60
CA ALA A 798 33.43 -14.00 14.24
C ALA A 798 34.28 -14.31 15.48
N GLU A 799 35.20 -15.26 15.37
CA GLU A 799 36.03 -15.75 16.49
C GLU A 799 36.78 -14.61 17.21
N ASP A 800 37.37 -13.67 16.44
CA ASP A 800 38.16 -12.55 16.96
C ASP A 800 37.49 -11.16 16.81
N GLY A 801 36.16 -11.09 16.70
CA GLY A 801 35.43 -9.84 16.51
C GLY A 801 34.26 -9.97 15.55
N TRP A 802 34.28 -9.24 14.42
CA TRP A 802 33.18 -9.22 13.45
C TRP A 802 33.70 -9.22 12.01
N THR A 803 32.85 -9.73 11.12
CA THR A 803 33.07 -9.64 9.67
C THR A 803 31.94 -8.83 9.05
N LEU A 804 32.29 -7.88 8.18
CA LEU A 804 31.38 -7.08 7.39
C LEU A 804 31.73 -7.25 5.90
N VAL A 805 30.73 -7.63 5.08
CA VAL A 805 30.88 -7.73 3.62
C VAL A 805 30.02 -6.67 2.97
N VAL A 806 30.64 -5.82 2.17
CA VAL A 806 29.93 -4.72 1.49
C VAL A 806 30.12 -4.79 -0.02
N GLU A 807 29.14 -4.28 -0.77
CA GLU A 807 29.17 -4.13 -2.21
C GLU A 807 28.93 -2.66 -2.59
N GLY A 808 29.69 -2.16 -3.54
CA GLY A 808 29.53 -0.81 -4.04
C GLY A 808 30.20 -0.60 -5.40
N THR A 809 30.11 0.60 -5.97
CA THR A 809 30.75 0.92 -7.25
C THR A 809 32.28 0.80 -7.14
N ALA A 810 32.90 0.17 -8.13
CA ALA A 810 34.34 -0.05 -8.20
C ALA A 810 35.13 1.25 -7.95
N ALA A 811 36.23 1.15 -7.20
CA ALA A 811 37.14 2.23 -6.85
C ALA A 811 36.50 3.42 -6.08
N ARG A 812 35.24 3.32 -5.67
CA ARG A 812 34.53 4.35 -4.89
C ARG A 812 34.76 4.13 -3.39
N ARG A 813 34.83 5.25 -2.64
CA ARG A 813 34.92 5.26 -1.18
C ARG A 813 33.52 5.47 -0.59
N TYR A 814 33.18 4.67 0.41
CA TYR A 814 31.93 4.76 1.14
C TYR A 814 32.19 4.84 2.65
N GLU A 815 31.39 5.60 3.37
CA GLU A 815 31.40 5.61 4.82
C GLU A 815 30.27 4.74 5.36
N ILE A 816 30.59 3.93 6.37
CA ILE A 816 29.67 3.03 7.04
C ILE A 816 29.76 3.30 8.54
N ALA A 817 28.60 3.50 9.18
CA ALA A 817 28.53 3.68 10.61
C ALA A 817 28.29 2.32 11.31
N LEU A 818 29.04 2.10 12.37
CA LEU A 818 28.95 0.94 13.26
C LEU A 818 28.65 1.44 14.65
N VAL A 819 27.76 0.78 15.38
CA VAL A 819 27.29 1.23 16.69
C VAL A 819 27.57 0.16 17.74
N GLY A 820 28.28 0.49 18.80
CA GLY A 820 28.55 -0.42 19.91
C GLY A 820 30.00 -0.42 20.39
N GLU A 821 30.57 -1.62 20.52
CA GLU A 821 31.91 -1.83 21.14
C GLU A 821 33.01 -1.06 20.40
N ARG A 822 33.98 -0.58 21.17
CA ARG A 822 35.12 0.15 20.61
C ARG A 822 35.99 -0.77 19.78
N LEU A 823 36.26 -0.36 18.54
CA LEU A 823 37.16 -1.07 17.64
C LEU A 823 38.63 -0.70 17.93
N GLY A 824 39.49 -1.71 17.99
CA GLY A 824 40.95 -1.58 18.12
C GLY A 824 41.68 -1.79 16.81
N ARG A 825 41.16 -2.73 15.96
CA ARG A 825 41.74 -3.06 14.65
C ARG A 825 40.65 -3.11 13.61
N VAL A 826 40.93 -2.54 12.46
CA VAL A 826 40.09 -2.59 11.26
C VAL A 826 40.97 -3.00 10.09
N GLU A 827 40.62 -4.08 9.41
CA GLU A 827 41.29 -4.57 8.20
C GLU A 827 40.35 -4.47 7.02
N GLY A 828 40.81 -3.95 5.89
CA GLY A 828 40.01 -3.77 4.67
C GLY A 828 39.20 -2.47 4.65
N ALA A 829 39.35 -1.60 5.64
CA ALA A 829 38.79 -0.25 5.69
C ALA A 829 39.65 0.65 6.58
N ASP A 830 39.45 1.98 6.45
CA ASP A 830 40.07 3.01 7.28
C ASP A 830 39.10 3.43 8.39
N LEU A 831 39.61 3.60 9.60
CA LEU A 831 38.87 4.23 10.68
C LEU A 831 38.86 5.74 10.47
N VAL A 832 37.67 6.33 10.30
CA VAL A 832 37.50 7.78 10.00
C VAL A 832 37.34 8.58 11.29
N ARG A 833 36.35 8.21 12.08
CA ARG A 833 36.02 8.91 13.33
C ARG A 833 35.28 8.00 14.30
N ARG A 834 35.32 8.42 15.57
CA ARG A 834 34.47 7.86 16.62
C ARG A 834 33.80 9.00 17.39
N GLN A 835 32.49 8.84 17.61
CA GLN A 835 31.68 9.77 18.39
C GLN A 835 30.75 8.97 19.29
N GLY A 836 31.06 8.95 20.60
CA GLY A 836 30.32 8.07 21.52
C GLY A 836 30.47 6.59 21.16
N GLU A 837 29.37 5.91 20.95
CA GLU A 837 29.32 4.51 20.51
C GLU A 837 29.35 4.34 18.97
N VAL A 838 29.21 5.41 18.21
CA VAL A 838 29.26 5.37 16.74
C VAL A 838 30.71 5.45 16.26
N THR A 839 31.13 4.42 15.53
CA THR A 839 32.39 4.36 14.81
C THR A 839 32.15 4.42 13.32
N THR A 840 32.66 5.42 12.62
CA THR A 840 32.59 5.51 11.16
C THR A 840 33.84 4.93 10.55
N ILE A 841 33.69 3.97 9.65
CA ILE A 841 34.77 3.42 8.83
C ILE A 841 34.59 3.83 7.36
N ALA A 842 35.69 3.95 6.62
CA ALA A 842 35.67 4.20 5.18
C ALA A 842 36.16 2.96 4.44
N VAL A 843 35.32 2.43 3.60
CA VAL A 843 35.62 1.29 2.73
C VAL A 843 35.87 1.79 1.32
N VAL A 844 37.04 1.47 0.76
CA VAL A 844 37.34 1.70 -0.65
C VAL A 844 37.17 0.39 -1.41
N LEU A 845 36.24 0.37 -2.35
CA LEU A 845 35.98 -0.86 -3.14
C LEU A 845 37.15 -1.12 -4.09
N PRO A 846 37.46 -2.40 -4.39
CA PRO A 846 38.48 -2.75 -5.37
C PRO A 846 38.22 -2.12 -6.74
N ALA A 847 39.30 -1.86 -7.49
CA ALA A 847 39.18 -1.46 -8.90
C ALA A 847 38.67 -2.65 -9.72
N GLY A 848 37.86 -2.37 -10.74
CA GLY A 848 37.28 -3.40 -11.61
C GLY A 848 36.07 -2.89 -12.38
N PRO A 849 35.40 -3.71 -13.18
CA PRO A 849 34.17 -3.34 -13.85
C PRO A 849 32.97 -3.37 -12.88
N GLY A 850 32.04 -2.45 -13.07
CA GLY A 850 30.75 -2.45 -12.38
C GLY A 850 30.85 -2.28 -10.87
N ARG A 851 30.20 -3.16 -10.12
CA ARG A 851 30.23 -3.20 -8.66
C ARG A 851 31.22 -4.25 -8.16
N GLN A 852 31.82 -3.96 -7.03
CA GLN A 852 32.82 -4.83 -6.39
C GLN A 852 32.44 -5.06 -4.94
N THR A 853 32.95 -6.15 -4.36
CA THR A 853 32.77 -6.49 -2.96
C THR A 853 34.06 -6.27 -2.17
N GLN A 854 33.93 -5.89 -0.91
CA GLN A 854 35.04 -5.79 0.03
C GLN A 854 34.65 -6.43 1.37
N THR A 855 35.53 -7.29 1.86
CA THR A 855 35.41 -7.84 3.22
C THR A 855 36.22 -6.99 4.19
N VAL A 856 35.58 -6.58 5.29
CA VAL A 856 36.19 -5.83 6.39
C VAL A 856 36.19 -6.70 7.64
N LYS A 857 37.38 -6.87 8.27
CA LYS A 857 37.48 -7.54 9.57
C LYS A 857 37.61 -6.49 10.67
N LEU A 858 36.82 -6.66 11.72
CA LEU A 858 36.69 -5.72 12.82
C LEU A 858 37.03 -6.44 14.13
N ALA A 859 37.98 -5.94 14.88
CA ALA A 859 38.32 -6.50 16.19
C ALA A 859 38.12 -5.47 17.31
N PRO A 860 37.68 -5.88 18.51
CA PRO A 860 37.51 -4.99 19.64
C PRO A 860 38.84 -4.39 20.11
N ALA A 861 38.78 -3.21 20.71
CA ALA A 861 39.93 -2.65 21.37
C ALA A 861 40.30 -3.51 22.59
N PRO A 862 41.61 -3.70 22.89
CA PRO A 862 42.01 -4.35 24.12
C PRO A 862 41.34 -3.68 25.33
N ALA A 863 40.84 -4.49 26.26
CA ALA A 863 40.31 -3.94 27.50
C ALA A 863 41.35 -3.04 28.15
N ALA A 864 40.95 -1.80 28.48
CA ALA A 864 41.84 -0.90 29.22
C ALA A 864 42.28 -1.64 30.50
N ARG A 865 43.59 -1.89 30.63
CA ARG A 865 44.12 -2.37 31.91
C ARG A 865 43.75 -1.33 32.95
N GLU A 866 42.88 -1.64 33.87
CA GLU A 866 42.69 -0.82 35.07
C GLU A 866 44.06 -0.66 35.70
N SER A 867 44.60 0.55 35.59
CA SER A 867 45.79 0.92 36.38
C SER A 867 45.41 0.88 37.86
N ARG A 868 45.80 -0.19 38.53
CA ARG A 868 45.69 -0.32 39.98
C ARG A 868 46.46 0.81 40.71
#